data_fdfa67cc0ee9f1ab6efcbd092a296e81
#
_entry.id   fdfa67cc0ee9f1ab6efcbd092a296e81
#
_cell.length_a   1.000
_cell.length_b   1.000
_cell.length_c   1.000
_cell.angle_alpha   90.00
_cell.angle_beta   90.00
_cell.angle_gamma   90.00
#
_symmetry.space_group_name_H-M   'P 1'
#
loop_
_entity.id
_entity.type
_entity.pdbx_description
1 polymer ?
#
loop_
_entity_poly.entity_id
_entity_poly.type
_entity_poly.pdbx_seq_one_letter_code
_entity_poly.pdbx_strand_id
1 'polypeptide(L)'
;FLISNLLYKKLISWAIIIYFLYTSFSYLLQVTRNVNDPSFKVEKIFQNHFLQLYFLPVLFVITVMVVLYKLVFKLKRWTTFEGLHIDESNSNRIEDLLLAQFLLSLVFSDNKFLNVITKTGFLSKFYEEKLQINELFVFSLTSLIFLIFAIGSVLSFLAVKGMRDLYKNKNSFSVTVLFSAVFAMIFNYTIQNSIRGDISVLDLRLFAGASLFQIIVFFITFIWLYVVFNRFLLPTILILIVGIGGSVASALKFQYRQEPILPSDLVWLRNPKILLDFLNGHYIIYVILTLLLLGFLYWIFRKKILPNKMVLSTKYRMVLLILPIVFYLGLFQVFSSKKDGKITENIPVVSILNNYHDLTWFGNTVNSQIRSLTFVWFAQLSDVTMTRPKQYSKKTIKNLEEKYKHIAANYNQSRIEKIENQTVIYLLSESFSDPARVEGVTMSENPIPNIQEIKNQTTSGLMKSDGYGGGTANMEFQTLTGLPFYNLSPSTSVIYTEVVPGMNKFPSISDFYNRKNRTVIHLASPSNYSRNIIYNNLGFNKFIHYGTKGLKGDQISGNYSDKTTYEQILNNLKENQSQFFSVMTMQNHMPWTEPNPVTISANYAGFSDADNQTLSNYVRMLHHTDIATKDFLDRLSKINKKVTVV
;
A
#
# COMPACT_ATOMS: atom_id res chain seq x y z
N PHE A 1 -24.95 25.68 -42.49
CA PHE A 1 -25.50 26.23 -41.23
C PHE A 1 -24.62 26.03 -40.00
N LEU A 2 -24.00 24.87 -39.84
CA LEU A 2 -23.06 24.58 -38.72
C LEU A 2 -21.72 25.30 -38.90
N ILE A 3 -21.21 25.45 -40.09
CA ILE A 3 -19.88 26.00 -40.41
C ILE A 3 -19.82 27.54 -40.34
N SER A 4 -20.97 28.19 -40.50
CA SER A 4 -21.07 29.67 -40.50
C SER A 4 -21.20 30.31 -39.12
N ASN A 5 -21.39 29.54 -38.07
CA ASN A 5 -21.59 30.05 -36.71
C ASN A 5 -20.22 30.32 -36.06
N LEU A 6 -19.95 31.59 -35.68
CA LEU A 6 -18.72 32.01 -34.99
C LEU A 6 -18.44 31.19 -33.71
N LEU A 7 -19.49 30.77 -33.03
CA LEU A 7 -19.46 29.92 -31.86
C LEU A 7 -18.86 28.52 -32.17
N TYR A 8 -19.29 27.92 -33.28
CA TYR A 8 -18.80 26.61 -33.71
C TYR A 8 -17.31 26.65 -34.09
N LYS A 9 -16.87 27.73 -34.76
CA LYS A 9 -15.44 27.92 -35.10
C LYS A 9 -14.58 28.06 -33.86
N LYS A 10 -15.03 28.82 -32.84
CA LYS A 10 -14.29 28.92 -31.53
C LYS A 10 -14.22 27.60 -30.83
N LEU A 11 -15.32 26.84 -30.79
CA LEU A 11 -15.38 25.52 -30.15
C LEU A 11 -14.43 24.50 -30.80
N ILE A 12 -14.39 24.47 -32.16
CA ILE A 12 -13.47 23.60 -32.89
C ILE A 12 -12.02 24.01 -32.58
N SER A 13 -11.70 25.30 -32.56
CA SER A 13 -10.36 25.77 -32.24
C SER A 13 -9.94 25.34 -30.82
N TRP A 14 -10.80 25.55 -29.83
CA TRP A 14 -10.54 25.07 -28.45
C TRP A 14 -10.42 23.56 -28.37
N ALA A 15 -11.28 22.83 -29.07
CA ALA A 15 -11.25 21.38 -29.12
C ALA A 15 -9.90 20.86 -29.68
N ILE A 16 -9.41 21.47 -30.75
CA ILE A 16 -8.10 21.13 -31.34
C ILE A 16 -6.97 21.44 -30.36
N ILE A 17 -6.98 22.59 -29.69
CA ILE A 17 -5.95 22.97 -28.71
C ILE A 17 -5.95 21.98 -27.54
N ILE A 18 -7.11 21.67 -26.96
CA ILE A 18 -7.22 20.73 -25.83
C ILE A 18 -6.80 19.33 -26.25
N TYR A 19 -7.18 18.89 -27.45
CA TYR A 19 -6.74 17.61 -27.99
C TYR A 19 -5.23 17.55 -28.18
N PHE A 20 -4.63 18.61 -28.72
CA PHE A 20 -3.18 18.71 -28.88
C PHE A 20 -2.45 18.69 -27.53
N LEU A 21 -2.95 19.43 -26.53
CA LEU A 21 -2.38 19.43 -25.18
C LEU A 21 -2.51 18.03 -24.51
N TYR A 22 -3.65 17.38 -24.65
CA TYR A 22 -3.87 16.04 -24.13
C TYR A 22 -2.94 15.00 -24.77
N THR A 23 -2.81 15.01 -26.10
CA THR A 23 -1.93 14.08 -26.81
C THR A 23 -0.47 14.34 -26.49
N SER A 24 -0.04 15.60 -26.41
CA SER A 24 1.31 15.98 -26.00
C SER A 24 1.64 15.55 -24.58
N PHE A 25 0.72 15.75 -23.64
CA PHE A 25 0.87 15.33 -22.26
C PHE A 25 0.90 13.79 -22.12
N SER A 26 0.00 13.10 -22.82
CA SER A 26 0.00 11.62 -22.85
C SER A 26 1.28 11.05 -23.45
N TYR A 27 1.80 11.71 -24.49
CA TYR A 27 3.09 11.38 -25.11
C TYR A 27 4.25 11.55 -24.12
N LEU A 28 4.35 12.72 -23.47
CA LEU A 28 5.36 12.99 -22.45
C LEU A 28 5.32 11.97 -21.31
N LEU A 29 4.13 11.63 -20.81
CA LEU A 29 3.96 10.61 -19.77
C LEU A 29 4.41 9.22 -20.22
N GLN A 30 4.15 8.83 -21.47
CA GLN A 30 4.59 7.55 -21.99
C GLN A 30 6.10 7.50 -22.19
N VAL A 31 6.71 8.56 -22.71
CA VAL A 31 8.16 8.68 -22.86
C VAL A 31 8.85 8.64 -21.50
N THR A 32 8.39 9.43 -20.53
CA THR A 32 9.01 9.47 -19.19
C THR A 32 8.90 8.15 -18.44
N ARG A 33 7.82 7.38 -18.66
CA ARG A 33 7.63 6.06 -18.04
C ARG A 33 8.51 4.97 -18.63
N ASN A 34 8.86 5.08 -19.90
CA ASN A 34 9.55 4.02 -20.65
C ASN A 34 10.96 4.43 -21.07
N VAL A 35 11.50 5.52 -20.53
CA VAL A 35 12.85 6.04 -20.84
C VAL A 35 13.93 4.97 -20.63
N ASN A 36 13.76 4.10 -19.66
CA ASN A 36 14.72 3.06 -19.33
C ASN A 36 14.40 1.68 -19.96
N ASP A 37 13.34 1.58 -20.77
CA ASP A 37 12.99 0.35 -21.47
C ASP A 37 13.62 0.32 -22.87
N PRO A 38 14.64 -0.52 -23.12
CA PRO A 38 15.30 -0.62 -24.41
C PRO A 38 14.40 -1.14 -25.54
N SER A 39 13.27 -1.78 -25.19
CA SER A 39 12.28 -2.25 -26.16
C SER A 39 11.28 -1.15 -26.56
N PHE A 40 11.29 -0.02 -25.88
CA PHE A 40 10.37 1.09 -26.13
C PHE A 40 10.80 1.91 -27.34
N LYS A 41 10.02 1.79 -28.42
CA LYS A 41 10.19 2.63 -29.61
C LYS A 41 9.15 3.74 -29.61
N VAL A 42 9.64 4.98 -29.66
CA VAL A 42 8.81 6.21 -29.70
C VAL A 42 7.76 6.15 -30.82
N GLU A 43 8.10 5.54 -31.94
CA GLU A 43 7.23 5.34 -33.10
C GLU A 43 5.99 4.50 -32.80
N LYS A 44 6.05 3.58 -31.83
CA LYS A 44 4.88 2.77 -31.40
C LYS A 44 3.76 3.61 -30.80
N ILE A 45 4.04 4.81 -30.28
CA ILE A 45 3.02 5.71 -29.75
C ILE A 45 2.11 6.22 -30.88
N PHE A 46 2.72 6.54 -32.04
CA PHE A 46 1.98 7.00 -33.21
C PHE A 46 1.32 5.88 -33.99
N GLN A 47 1.85 4.66 -33.92
CA GLN A 47 1.28 3.50 -34.60
C GLN A 47 0.02 2.95 -33.90
N ASN A 48 -0.21 3.25 -32.65
CA ASN A 48 -1.39 2.82 -31.90
C ASN A 48 -2.64 3.66 -32.23
N HIS A 49 -3.03 3.70 -33.49
CA HIS A 49 -4.39 4.05 -34.02
C HIS A 49 -5.17 5.17 -33.31
N PHE A 50 -4.50 6.06 -32.55
CA PHE A 50 -5.11 7.06 -31.70
C PHE A 50 -5.97 8.05 -32.49
N LEU A 51 -5.57 8.39 -33.71
CA LEU A 51 -6.29 9.35 -34.56
C LEU A 51 -7.36 8.72 -35.45
N GLN A 52 -7.14 7.49 -35.93
CA GLN A 52 -7.93 6.95 -37.03
C GLN A 52 -9.22 6.24 -36.62
N LEU A 53 -9.21 5.47 -35.52
CA LEU A 53 -10.36 4.62 -35.15
C LEU A 53 -11.31 5.28 -34.14
N TYR A 54 -10.85 6.23 -33.34
CA TYR A 54 -11.64 6.74 -32.22
C TYR A 54 -12.07 8.20 -32.37
N PHE A 55 -11.32 9.02 -33.09
CA PHE A 55 -11.61 10.45 -33.20
C PHE A 55 -12.83 10.73 -34.10
N LEU A 56 -12.98 10.06 -35.23
CA LEU A 56 -14.10 10.26 -36.14
C LEU A 56 -15.42 9.78 -35.55
N PRO A 57 -15.58 8.60 -34.95
CA PRO A 57 -16.77 8.21 -34.22
C PRO A 57 -17.13 9.15 -33.09
N VAL A 58 -16.14 9.66 -32.35
CA VAL A 58 -16.32 10.61 -31.28
C VAL A 58 -16.84 11.93 -31.78
N LEU A 59 -16.28 12.47 -32.86
CA LEU A 59 -16.75 13.66 -33.55
C LEU A 59 -18.21 13.50 -34.03
N PHE A 60 -18.54 12.34 -34.58
CA PHE A 60 -19.88 12.02 -35.01
C PHE A 60 -20.86 12.02 -33.82
N VAL A 61 -20.53 11.31 -32.74
CA VAL A 61 -21.36 11.28 -31.53
C VAL A 61 -21.54 12.69 -30.93
N ILE A 62 -20.46 13.49 -30.86
CA ILE A 62 -20.54 14.89 -30.41
C ILE A 62 -21.50 15.70 -31.31
N THR A 63 -21.38 15.56 -32.61
CA THR A 63 -22.24 16.28 -33.56
C THR A 63 -23.73 15.92 -33.38
N VAL A 64 -24.03 14.62 -33.25
CA VAL A 64 -25.37 14.13 -32.96
C VAL A 64 -25.90 14.66 -31.62
N MET A 65 -25.08 14.61 -30.57
CA MET A 65 -25.45 15.12 -29.24
C MET A 65 -25.67 16.62 -29.23
N VAL A 66 -24.87 17.40 -29.96
CA VAL A 66 -25.08 18.86 -30.14
C VAL A 66 -26.41 19.16 -30.84
N VAL A 67 -26.74 18.37 -31.85
CA VAL A 67 -28.01 18.53 -32.58
C VAL A 67 -29.20 18.18 -31.68
N LEU A 68 -29.13 17.01 -31.01
CA LEU A 68 -30.17 16.58 -30.05
C LEU A 68 -30.31 17.59 -28.90
N TYR A 69 -29.21 18.09 -28.38
CA TYR A 69 -29.20 19.10 -27.33
C TYR A 69 -29.89 20.41 -27.80
N LYS A 70 -29.54 20.91 -28.98
CA LYS A 70 -30.23 22.10 -29.56
C LYS A 70 -31.71 21.88 -29.70
N LEU A 71 -32.17 20.69 -30.11
CA LEU A 71 -33.57 20.34 -30.22
C LEU A 71 -34.27 20.28 -28.86
N VAL A 72 -33.68 19.66 -27.87
CA VAL A 72 -34.23 19.51 -26.51
C VAL A 72 -34.25 20.84 -25.76
N PHE A 73 -33.20 21.66 -25.87
CA PHE A 73 -33.14 22.98 -25.20
C PHE A 73 -33.98 24.07 -25.86
N LYS A 74 -34.38 23.89 -27.10
CA LYS A 74 -35.40 24.76 -27.71
C LYS A 74 -36.76 24.58 -27.04
N LEU A 75 -36.95 23.48 -26.31
CA LEU A 75 -38.25 23.06 -25.78
C LEU A 75 -38.46 23.33 -24.28
N LYS A 76 -37.44 23.73 -23.49
CA LYS A 76 -37.62 23.93 -22.03
C LYS A 76 -36.77 25.05 -21.45
N ARG A 77 -37.42 25.96 -20.67
CA ARG A 77 -36.76 26.83 -19.68
C ARG A 77 -36.27 25.93 -18.52
N TRP A 78 -34.98 25.73 -18.42
CA TRP A 78 -34.39 25.03 -17.27
C TRP A 78 -34.35 25.97 -16.07
N THR A 79 -34.77 25.47 -14.92
CA THR A 79 -34.65 26.13 -13.62
C THR A 79 -33.20 26.34 -13.28
N THR A 80 -32.81 27.53 -12.87
CA THR A 80 -31.49 27.89 -12.38
C THR A 80 -31.28 27.25 -11.02
N PHE A 81 -30.11 26.60 -10.83
CA PHE A 81 -29.67 26.16 -9.50
C PHE A 81 -28.98 27.33 -8.76
N GLU A 82 -29.75 28.36 -8.45
CA GLU A 82 -29.24 29.60 -7.80
C GLU A 82 -28.42 29.33 -6.55
N GLY A 83 -28.81 28.31 -5.76
CA GLY A 83 -28.11 27.93 -4.50
C GLY A 83 -26.69 27.39 -4.67
N LEU A 84 -26.33 26.94 -5.88
CA LEU A 84 -25.00 26.43 -6.23
C LEU A 84 -24.16 27.39 -7.06
N HIS A 85 -24.61 28.64 -7.25
CA HIS A 85 -23.98 29.64 -8.15
C HIS A 85 -23.80 29.18 -9.60
N ILE A 86 -24.73 28.36 -10.11
CA ILE A 86 -24.70 27.89 -11.49
C ILE A 86 -25.60 28.82 -12.36
N ASP A 87 -25.33 30.13 -12.29
CA ASP A 87 -26.05 31.14 -13.09
C ASP A 87 -25.22 31.55 -14.29
N GLU A 88 -25.69 31.24 -15.49
CA GLU A 88 -25.08 31.66 -16.76
C GLU A 88 -26.04 32.04 -17.82
N SER A 89 -25.60 32.95 -18.72
CA SER A 89 -26.34 33.25 -19.94
C SER A 89 -26.49 31.98 -20.79
N ASN A 90 -27.60 31.84 -21.51
CA ASN A 90 -27.87 30.66 -22.35
C ASN A 90 -26.77 30.37 -23.39
N SER A 91 -26.07 31.41 -23.89
CA SER A 91 -24.96 31.25 -24.83
C SER A 91 -23.76 30.56 -24.20
N ASN A 92 -23.34 30.98 -23.01
CA ASN A 92 -22.18 30.39 -22.29
C ASN A 92 -22.46 28.97 -21.88
N ARG A 93 -23.70 28.65 -21.51
CA ARG A 93 -24.11 27.30 -21.10
C ARG A 93 -23.98 26.29 -22.23
N ILE A 94 -24.31 26.70 -23.47
CA ILE A 94 -24.16 25.85 -24.66
C ILE A 94 -22.69 25.60 -24.98
N GLU A 95 -21.83 26.64 -24.90
CA GLU A 95 -20.39 26.48 -25.10
C GLU A 95 -19.76 25.50 -24.10
N ASP A 96 -20.08 25.66 -22.82
CA ASP A 96 -19.54 24.80 -21.75
C ASP A 96 -20.00 23.35 -21.91
N LEU A 97 -21.24 23.13 -22.32
CA LEU A 97 -21.73 21.77 -22.60
C LEU A 97 -21.04 21.13 -23.79
N LEU A 98 -20.83 21.88 -24.88
CA LEU A 98 -20.16 21.35 -26.06
C LEU A 98 -18.70 21.01 -25.77
N LEU A 99 -18.00 21.88 -25.03
CA LEU A 99 -16.62 21.62 -24.60
C LEU A 99 -16.56 20.44 -23.63
N ALA A 100 -17.51 20.33 -22.70
CA ALA A 100 -17.62 19.22 -21.78
C ALA A 100 -17.83 17.88 -22.50
N GLN A 101 -18.71 17.84 -23.49
CA GLN A 101 -18.93 16.64 -24.30
C GLN A 101 -17.69 16.24 -25.10
N PHE A 102 -16.94 17.22 -25.59
CA PHE A 102 -15.71 16.98 -26.28
C PHE A 102 -14.64 16.35 -25.32
N LEU A 103 -14.46 16.93 -24.13
CA LEU A 103 -13.55 16.39 -23.10
C LEU A 103 -13.95 14.96 -22.68
N LEU A 104 -15.24 14.73 -22.47
CA LEU A 104 -15.77 13.41 -22.15
C LEU A 104 -15.45 12.39 -23.25
N SER A 105 -15.63 12.81 -24.50
CA SER A 105 -15.37 11.96 -25.66
C SER A 105 -13.88 11.61 -25.79
N LEU A 106 -12.97 12.53 -25.43
CA LEU A 106 -11.53 12.25 -25.36
C LEU A 106 -11.22 11.18 -24.30
N VAL A 107 -11.85 11.27 -23.13
CA VAL A 107 -11.69 10.27 -22.07
C VAL A 107 -12.21 8.90 -22.52
N PHE A 108 -13.37 8.85 -23.18
CA PHE A 108 -13.93 7.61 -23.72
C PHE A 108 -13.14 7.03 -24.91
N SER A 109 -12.36 7.84 -25.61
CA SER A 109 -11.49 7.36 -26.68
C SER A 109 -10.19 6.72 -26.16
N ASP A 110 -9.88 6.84 -24.87
CA ASP A 110 -8.70 6.21 -24.26
C ASP A 110 -8.94 4.71 -24.07
N ASN A 111 -8.13 3.88 -24.72
CA ASN A 111 -8.19 2.44 -24.60
C ASN A 111 -8.05 1.92 -23.16
N LYS A 112 -7.32 2.63 -22.30
CA LYS A 112 -7.17 2.26 -20.89
C LYS A 112 -8.47 2.46 -20.13
N PHE A 113 -9.18 3.53 -20.41
CA PHE A 113 -10.48 3.79 -19.80
C PHE A 113 -11.53 2.78 -20.28
N LEU A 114 -11.58 2.51 -21.59
CA LEU A 114 -12.43 1.45 -22.15
C LEU A 114 -12.11 0.09 -21.55
N ASN A 115 -10.83 -0.28 -21.38
CA ASN A 115 -10.44 -1.51 -20.74
C ASN A 115 -10.89 -1.59 -19.26
N VAL A 116 -10.90 -0.47 -18.55
CA VAL A 116 -11.44 -0.43 -17.18
C VAL A 116 -12.94 -0.74 -17.19
N ILE A 117 -13.70 -0.14 -18.12
CA ILE A 117 -15.14 -0.35 -18.23
C ILE A 117 -15.46 -1.78 -18.67
N THR A 118 -14.73 -2.30 -19.68
CA THR A 118 -14.99 -3.63 -20.27
C THR A 118 -14.48 -4.77 -19.38
N LYS A 119 -13.49 -4.55 -18.56
CA LYS A 119 -12.98 -5.54 -17.59
C LYS A 119 -13.61 -5.43 -16.21
N THR A 120 -14.57 -4.52 -16.01
CA THR A 120 -15.35 -4.51 -14.76
C THR A 120 -16.22 -5.77 -14.70
N GLY A 121 -16.28 -6.48 -13.55
CA GLY A 121 -16.84 -7.84 -13.37
C GLY A 121 -18.27 -8.03 -13.86
N PHE A 122 -18.98 -6.94 -14.10
CA PHE A 122 -20.27 -6.98 -14.75
C PHE A 122 -20.15 -7.47 -16.22
N LEU A 123 -19.06 -7.14 -16.90
CA LEU A 123 -18.80 -7.57 -18.28
C LEU A 123 -17.94 -8.83 -18.33
N SER A 124 -17.10 -9.14 -17.34
CA SER A 124 -16.26 -10.34 -17.34
C SER A 124 -17.10 -11.61 -17.30
N LYS A 125 -18.22 -11.64 -16.57
CA LYS A 125 -19.16 -12.76 -16.61
C LYS A 125 -19.73 -13.06 -18.00
N PHE A 126 -19.81 -12.05 -18.84
CA PHE A 126 -20.29 -12.23 -20.22
C PHE A 126 -19.18 -12.68 -21.19
N TYR A 127 -17.91 -12.47 -20.83
CA TYR A 127 -16.77 -12.92 -21.63
C TYR A 127 -16.33 -14.36 -21.27
N GLU A 128 -16.57 -14.84 -20.08
CA GLU A 128 -16.19 -16.18 -19.61
C GLU A 128 -17.21 -17.27 -19.99
N GLU A 129 -18.49 -16.98 -20.00
CA GLU A 129 -19.51 -17.84 -20.54
C GLU A 129 -19.64 -17.56 -22.04
N LYS A 130 -19.46 -18.58 -22.91
CA LYS A 130 -19.62 -18.49 -24.38
C LYS A 130 -20.84 -17.64 -24.71
N LEU A 131 -20.58 -16.41 -25.14
CA LEU A 131 -21.52 -15.30 -25.26
C LEU A 131 -22.79 -15.69 -25.97
N GLN A 132 -23.86 -15.94 -25.25
CA GLN A 132 -25.19 -15.76 -25.77
C GLN A 132 -25.57 -14.29 -25.52
N ILE A 133 -25.51 -13.48 -26.58
CA ILE A 133 -26.01 -12.11 -26.56
C ILE A 133 -27.53 -12.19 -26.37
N ASN A 134 -27.99 -12.05 -25.14
CA ASN A 134 -29.40 -11.99 -24.82
C ASN A 134 -29.85 -10.54 -24.61
N GLU A 135 -31.16 -10.29 -24.62
CA GLU A 135 -31.74 -8.98 -24.45
C GLU A 135 -31.35 -8.31 -23.12
N LEU A 136 -31.20 -9.11 -22.05
CA LEU A 136 -30.81 -8.65 -20.72
C LEU A 136 -29.35 -8.10 -20.74
N PHE A 137 -28.46 -8.74 -21.47
CA PHE A 137 -27.07 -8.26 -21.66
C PHE A 137 -27.03 -6.92 -22.37
N VAL A 138 -27.72 -6.80 -23.51
CA VAL A 138 -27.76 -5.57 -24.29
C VAL A 138 -28.36 -4.43 -23.44
N PHE A 139 -29.46 -4.69 -22.72
CA PHE A 139 -30.08 -3.70 -21.85
C PHE A 139 -29.15 -3.26 -20.72
N SER A 140 -28.49 -4.18 -20.03
CA SER A 140 -27.60 -3.88 -18.92
C SER A 140 -26.34 -3.12 -19.36
N LEU A 141 -25.75 -3.50 -20.49
CA LEU A 141 -24.60 -2.81 -21.09
C LEU A 141 -24.99 -1.39 -21.51
N THR A 142 -26.11 -1.25 -22.19
CA THR A 142 -26.60 0.06 -22.66
C THR A 142 -26.90 0.97 -21.47
N SER A 143 -27.56 0.45 -20.43
CA SER A 143 -27.87 1.20 -19.21
C SER A 143 -26.61 1.66 -18.47
N LEU A 144 -25.59 0.81 -18.37
CA LEU A 144 -24.30 1.15 -17.75
C LEU A 144 -23.56 2.23 -18.54
N ILE A 145 -23.48 2.09 -19.86
CA ILE A 145 -22.86 3.09 -20.74
C ILE A 145 -23.59 4.43 -20.63
N PHE A 146 -24.92 4.41 -20.64
CA PHE A 146 -25.73 5.61 -20.48
C PHE A 146 -25.49 6.30 -19.13
N LEU A 147 -25.44 5.54 -18.02
CA LEU A 147 -25.20 6.06 -16.69
C LEU A 147 -23.82 6.72 -16.58
N ILE A 148 -22.78 6.03 -17.07
CA ILE A 148 -21.39 6.53 -17.05
C ILE A 148 -21.30 7.80 -17.90
N PHE A 149 -21.96 7.81 -19.06
CA PHE A 149 -21.99 8.96 -19.94
C PHE A 149 -22.73 10.15 -19.32
N ALA A 150 -23.86 9.91 -18.66
CA ALA A 150 -24.63 10.95 -17.98
C ALA A 150 -23.84 11.58 -16.81
N ILE A 151 -23.25 10.76 -15.95
CA ILE A 151 -22.40 11.22 -14.84
C ILE A 151 -21.18 11.97 -15.38
N GLY A 152 -20.49 11.39 -16.36
CA GLY A 152 -19.33 11.99 -17.00
C GLY A 152 -19.65 13.35 -17.64
N SER A 153 -20.82 13.46 -18.29
CA SER A 153 -21.29 14.71 -18.91
C SER A 153 -21.49 15.82 -17.87
N VAL A 154 -22.11 15.49 -16.74
CA VAL A 154 -22.31 16.45 -15.64
C VAL A 154 -20.97 16.89 -15.05
N LEU A 155 -20.07 15.95 -14.76
CA LEU A 155 -18.75 16.25 -14.19
C LEU A 155 -17.88 17.07 -15.15
N SER A 156 -17.88 16.73 -16.44
CA SER A 156 -17.17 17.48 -17.47
C SER A 156 -17.73 18.89 -17.64
N PHE A 157 -19.06 19.05 -17.61
CA PHE A 157 -19.70 20.36 -17.65
C PHE A 157 -19.29 21.22 -16.44
N LEU A 158 -19.32 20.65 -15.24
CA LEU A 158 -18.91 21.35 -14.02
C LEU A 158 -17.41 21.72 -14.06
N ALA A 159 -16.56 20.86 -14.61
CA ALA A 159 -15.15 21.15 -14.76
C ALA A 159 -14.90 22.33 -15.72
N VAL A 160 -15.55 22.34 -16.88
CA VAL A 160 -15.43 23.45 -17.88
C VAL A 160 -15.95 24.75 -17.31
N LYS A 161 -17.13 24.71 -16.67
CA LYS A 161 -17.69 25.88 -15.98
C LYS A 161 -16.75 26.34 -14.85
N GLY A 162 -16.12 25.42 -14.12
CA GLY A 162 -15.14 25.71 -13.09
C GLY A 162 -13.94 26.49 -13.63
N MET A 163 -13.40 26.13 -14.80
CA MET A 163 -12.32 26.89 -15.46
C MET A 163 -12.77 28.33 -15.79
N ARG A 164 -13.99 28.49 -16.29
CA ARG A 164 -14.56 29.82 -16.58
C ARG A 164 -14.77 30.67 -15.32
N ASP A 165 -15.29 30.05 -14.26
CA ASP A 165 -15.51 30.73 -12.97
C ASP A 165 -14.17 31.11 -12.31
N LEU A 166 -13.16 30.26 -12.41
CA LEU A 166 -11.80 30.55 -11.95
C LEU A 166 -11.21 31.76 -12.66
N TYR A 167 -11.34 31.83 -13.98
CA TYR A 167 -10.86 32.97 -14.76
C TYR A 167 -11.55 34.28 -14.33
N LYS A 168 -12.83 34.23 -13.95
CA LYS A 168 -13.60 35.39 -13.45
C LYS A 168 -13.39 35.63 -11.93
N ASN A 169 -12.52 34.91 -11.27
CA ASN A 169 -12.32 34.92 -9.82
C ASN A 169 -13.63 34.72 -9.02
N LYS A 170 -14.56 33.91 -9.56
CA LYS A 170 -15.85 33.58 -8.95
C LYS A 170 -15.77 32.22 -8.27
N ASN A 171 -15.93 32.20 -6.94
CA ASN A 171 -16.03 30.92 -6.23
C ASN A 171 -17.38 30.25 -6.51
N SER A 172 -17.34 28.98 -6.90
CA SER A 172 -18.53 28.19 -7.21
C SER A 172 -18.29 26.70 -6.94
N PHE A 173 -19.37 25.93 -6.85
CA PHE A 173 -19.26 24.47 -6.74
C PHE A 173 -18.52 23.86 -7.95
N SER A 174 -18.64 24.45 -9.12
CA SER A 174 -17.95 24.02 -10.33
C SER A 174 -16.43 24.13 -10.24
N VAL A 175 -15.89 25.20 -9.61
CA VAL A 175 -14.46 25.33 -9.31
C VAL A 175 -14.00 24.22 -8.36
N THR A 176 -14.80 23.89 -7.36
CA THR A 176 -14.50 22.81 -6.43
C THR A 176 -14.41 21.46 -7.13
N VAL A 177 -15.36 21.14 -8.01
CA VAL A 177 -15.34 19.90 -8.81
C VAL A 177 -14.06 19.83 -9.66
N LEU A 178 -13.71 20.92 -10.34
CA LEU A 178 -12.48 21.00 -11.14
C LEU A 178 -11.23 20.70 -10.31
N PHE A 179 -11.03 21.43 -9.21
CA PHE A 179 -9.84 21.26 -8.38
C PHE A 179 -9.81 19.91 -7.67
N SER A 180 -10.95 19.40 -7.21
CA SER A 180 -11.04 18.07 -6.63
C SER A 180 -10.66 16.98 -7.63
N ALA A 181 -11.08 17.09 -8.89
CA ALA A 181 -10.71 16.15 -9.95
C ALA A 181 -9.19 16.21 -10.25
N VAL A 182 -8.65 17.40 -10.42
CA VAL A 182 -7.21 17.60 -10.69
C VAL A 182 -6.36 17.06 -9.54
N PHE A 183 -6.67 17.43 -8.31
CA PHE A 183 -5.92 16.94 -7.15
C PHE A 183 -6.07 15.43 -6.95
N ALA A 184 -7.26 14.87 -7.18
CA ALA A 184 -7.45 13.42 -7.11
C ALA A 184 -6.56 12.67 -8.10
N MET A 185 -6.42 13.17 -9.32
CA MET A 185 -5.51 12.59 -10.32
C MET A 185 -4.03 12.76 -9.93
N ILE A 186 -3.63 13.95 -9.49
CA ILE A 186 -2.24 14.22 -9.06
C ILE A 186 -1.87 13.31 -7.89
N PHE A 187 -2.68 13.27 -6.83
CA PHE A 187 -2.36 12.48 -5.65
C PHE A 187 -2.55 10.98 -5.85
N ASN A 188 -3.44 10.55 -6.73
CA ASN A 188 -3.43 9.16 -7.18
C ASN A 188 -2.08 8.77 -7.79
N TYR A 189 -1.54 9.63 -8.67
CA TYR A 189 -0.25 9.37 -9.29
C TYR A 189 0.91 9.41 -8.28
N THR A 190 1.03 10.47 -7.48
CA THR A 190 2.16 10.64 -6.57
C THR A 190 2.20 9.59 -5.45
N ILE A 191 1.07 9.29 -4.85
CA ILE A 191 0.97 8.27 -3.79
C ILE A 191 1.21 6.87 -4.37
N GLN A 192 0.61 6.54 -5.51
CA GLN A 192 0.79 5.22 -6.12
C GLN A 192 2.22 5.02 -6.62
N ASN A 193 2.86 6.08 -7.14
CA ASN A 193 4.25 6.03 -7.57
C ASN A 193 5.22 5.90 -6.38
N SER A 194 4.88 6.46 -5.22
CA SER A 194 5.73 6.40 -4.01
C SER A 194 5.91 4.98 -3.44
N ILE A 195 4.98 4.07 -3.74
CA ILE A 195 4.99 2.67 -3.27
C ILE A 195 5.30 1.68 -4.40
N ARG A 196 5.70 2.17 -5.57
CA ARG A 196 5.88 1.31 -6.74
C ARG A 196 7.07 0.35 -6.59
N GLY A 197 8.16 0.77 -5.97
CA GLY A 197 9.40 0.01 -5.86
C GLY A 197 9.99 -0.35 -7.23
N ASP A 198 10.98 -1.21 -7.23
CA ASP A 198 11.51 -1.87 -8.44
C ASP A 198 10.66 -3.10 -8.78
N ILE A 199 9.51 -2.87 -9.39
CA ILE A 199 8.58 -3.95 -9.79
C ILE A 199 9.06 -4.64 -11.09
N SER A 200 10.25 -4.35 -11.58
CA SER A 200 10.81 -4.97 -12.77
C SER A 200 10.80 -6.50 -12.73
N VAL A 201 10.93 -7.08 -11.55
CA VAL A 201 10.99 -8.55 -11.36
C VAL A 201 9.64 -9.25 -11.59
N LEU A 202 8.52 -8.58 -11.34
CA LEU A 202 7.20 -9.23 -11.40
C LEU A 202 6.27 -8.66 -12.48
N ASP A 203 6.67 -7.61 -13.22
CA ASP A 203 5.83 -6.89 -14.20
C ASP A 203 4.39 -6.66 -13.72
N LEU A 204 4.25 -6.41 -12.40
CA LEU A 204 2.96 -6.25 -11.75
C LEU A 204 2.34 -4.93 -12.17
N ARG A 205 1.35 -5.00 -13.03
CA ARG A 205 0.55 -3.85 -13.46
C ARG A 205 -0.57 -3.59 -12.47
N LEU A 206 -0.93 -2.32 -12.28
CA LEU A 206 -2.16 -1.96 -11.59
C LEU A 206 -3.35 -2.67 -12.24
N PHE A 207 -4.18 -3.31 -11.43
CA PHE A 207 -5.42 -3.91 -11.92
C PHE A 207 -6.36 -2.87 -12.51
N ALA A 208 -7.12 -3.29 -13.51
CA ALA A 208 -8.17 -2.47 -14.09
C ALA A 208 -9.13 -2.00 -12.98
N GLY A 209 -9.34 -0.69 -12.89
CA GLY A 209 -10.18 -0.08 -11.85
C GLY A 209 -9.46 0.38 -10.58
N ALA A 210 -8.22 -0.06 -10.30
CA ALA A 210 -7.49 0.34 -9.09
C ALA A 210 -7.29 1.86 -8.98
N SER A 211 -6.77 2.48 -10.04
CA SER A 211 -6.63 3.95 -10.10
C SER A 211 -7.97 4.66 -10.08
N LEU A 212 -8.99 4.11 -10.75
CA LEU A 212 -10.33 4.69 -10.74
C LEU A 212 -10.93 4.70 -9.33
N PHE A 213 -10.80 3.59 -8.60
CA PHE A 213 -11.25 3.51 -7.20
C PHE A 213 -10.58 4.60 -6.35
N GLN A 214 -9.26 4.72 -6.42
CA GLN A 214 -8.50 5.69 -5.64
C GLN A 214 -8.84 7.14 -6.01
N ILE A 215 -8.99 7.43 -7.31
CA ILE A 215 -9.40 8.75 -7.80
C ILE A 215 -10.80 9.11 -7.28
N ILE A 216 -11.76 8.19 -7.31
CA ILE A 216 -13.12 8.42 -6.80
C ILE A 216 -13.08 8.72 -5.29
N VAL A 217 -12.33 7.94 -4.52
CA VAL A 217 -12.17 8.17 -3.08
C VAL A 217 -11.58 9.56 -2.80
N PHE A 218 -10.48 9.92 -3.45
CA PHE A 218 -9.87 11.25 -3.28
C PHE A 218 -10.80 12.37 -3.74
N PHE A 219 -11.44 12.21 -4.89
CA PHE A 219 -12.36 13.19 -5.45
C PHE A 219 -13.51 13.51 -4.49
N ILE A 220 -14.16 12.49 -3.95
CA ILE A 220 -15.25 12.63 -2.98
C ILE A 220 -14.73 13.27 -1.68
N THR A 221 -13.56 12.84 -1.17
CA THR A 221 -12.93 13.41 0.02
C THR A 221 -12.65 14.90 -0.16
N PHE A 222 -12.08 15.28 -1.31
CA PHE A 222 -11.70 16.67 -1.56
C PHE A 222 -12.94 17.57 -1.74
N ILE A 223 -13.94 17.13 -2.48
CA ILE A 223 -15.22 17.84 -2.54
C ILE A 223 -15.78 18.05 -1.14
N TRP A 224 -15.80 17.00 -0.32
CA TRP A 224 -16.30 17.07 1.06
C TRP A 224 -15.56 18.12 1.89
N LEU A 225 -14.22 18.15 1.81
CA LEU A 225 -13.42 19.19 2.49
C LEU A 225 -13.78 20.59 2.04
N TYR A 226 -13.94 20.83 0.73
CA TYR A 226 -14.38 22.12 0.23
C TYR A 226 -15.77 22.52 0.75
N VAL A 227 -16.70 21.59 0.82
CA VAL A 227 -18.05 21.82 1.33
C VAL A 227 -18.07 22.09 2.84
N VAL A 228 -17.22 21.37 3.61
CA VAL A 228 -17.06 21.57 5.08
C VAL A 228 -16.62 23.00 5.37
N PHE A 229 -15.62 23.50 4.69
CA PHE A 229 -15.12 24.87 4.91
C PHE A 229 -15.95 25.93 4.18
N ASN A 230 -16.68 25.54 3.15
CA ASN A 230 -17.45 26.43 2.28
C ASN A 230 -16.64 27.64 1.75
N ARG A 231 -15.35 27.41 1.51
CA ARG A 231 -14.35 28.37 1.02
C ARG A 231 -13.40 27.64 0.08
N PHE A 232 -12.64 28.37 -0.72
CA PHE A 232 -11.72 27.76 -1.67
C PHE A 232 -10.31 27.58 -1.08
N LEU A 233 -9.69 28.67 -0.59
CA LEU A 233 -8.25 28.68 -0.34
C LEU A 233 -7.82 27.76 0.81
N LEU A 234 -8.55 27.75 1.95
CA LEU A 234 -8.18 26.94 3.11
C LEU A 234 -8.19 25.44 2.83
N PRO A 235 -9.28 24.84 2.30
CA PRO A 235 -9.26 23.41 1.94
C PRO A 235 -8.25 23.09 0.84
N THR A 236 -8.00 23.99 -0.11
CA THR A 236 -6.93 23.81 -1.11
C THR A 236 -5.57 23.63 -0.43
N ILE A 237 -5.22 24.51 0.50
CA ILE A 237 -3.95 24.41 1.25
C ILE A 237 -3.90 23.11 2.06
N LEU A 238 -5.00 22.75 2.74
CA LEU A 238 -5.07 21.50 3.52
C LEU A 238 -4.90 20.26 2.62
N ILE A 239 -5.55 20.23 1.47
CA ILE A 239 -5.42 19.14 0.49
C ILE A 239 -3.96 19.02 0.02
N LEU A 240 -3.31 20.15 -0.27
CA LEU A 240 -1.90 20.17 -0.68
C LEU A 240 -0.98 19.69 0.44
N ILE A 241 -1.17 20.15 1.68
CA ILE A 241 -0.37 19.72 2.83
C ILE A 241 -0.51 18.20 3.04
N VAL A 242 -1.74 17.70 3.10
CA VAL A 242 -2.00 16.27 3.34
C VAL A 242 -1.57 15.42 2.16
N GLY A 243 -1.83 15.86 0.93
CA GLY A 243 -1.48 15.12 -0.27
C GLY A 243 0.03 15.05 -0.51
N ILE A 244 0.73 16.18 -0.41
CA ILE A 244 2.20 16.21 -0.56
C ILE A 244 2.85 15.51 0.63
N GLY A 245 2.45 15.85 1.86
CA GLY A 245 2.98 15.23 3.08
C GLY A 245 2.74 13.73 3.10
N GLY A 246 1.56 13.26 2.71
CA GLY A 246 1.23 11.85 2.59
C GLY A 246 2.06 11.15 1.51
N SER A 247 2.27 11.78 0.36
CA SER A 247 3.11 11.22 -0.71
C SER A 247 4.57 11.08 -0.28
N VAL A 248 5.13 12.11 0.38
CA VAL A 248 6.50 12.08 0.89
C VAL A 248 6.65 11.05 2.00
N ALA A 249 5.75 11.05 2.98
CA ALA A 249 5.77 10.08 4.08
C ALA A 249 5.63 8.64 3.56
N SER A 250 4.78 8.41 2.55
CA SER A 250 4.64 7.11 1.90
C SER A 250 5.93 6.68 1.19
N ALA A 251 6.58 7.58 0.46
CA ALA A 251 7.86 7.32 -0.19
C ALA A 251 8.96 6.97 0.83
N LEU A 252 9.09 7.75 1.90
CA LEU A 252 10.06 7.50 2.95
C LEU A 252 9.81 6.17 3.65
N LYS A 253 8.56 5.89 4.04
CA LYS A 253 8.23 4.59 4.67
C LYS A 253 8.55 3.43 3.74
N PHE A 254 8.21 3.57 2.45
CA PHE A 254 8.48 2.53 1.46
C PHE A 254 10.00 2.34 1.25
N GLN A 255 10.76 3.41 1.16
CA GLN A 255 12.23 3.35 1.03
C GLN A 255 12.89 2.62 2.19
N TYR A 256 12.46 2.88 3.45
CA TYR A 256 13.10 2.31 4.64
C TYR A 256 12.55 0.96 5.06
N ARG A 257 11.29 0.64 4.71
CA ARG A 257 10.59 -0.55 5.23
C ARG A 257 9.99 -1.45 4.15
N GLN A 258 10.01 -1.00 2.90
CA GLN A 258 9.31 -1.67 1.80
C GLN A 258 7.81 -1.90 2.09
N GLU A 259 7.21 -1.01 2.89
CA GLU A 259 5.81 -1.05 3.28
C GLU A 259 5.10 0.27 2.94
N PRO A 260 3.85 0.23 2.46
CA PRO A 260 3.05 1.44 2.26
C PRO A 260 2.61 2.04 3.60
N ILE A 261 2.10 3.28 3.60
CA ILE A 261 1.38 3.81 4.76
C ILE A 261 0.03 3.11 4.87
N LEU A 262 -0.24 2.54 6.04
CA LEU A 262 -1.46 1.83 6.37
C LEU A 262 -2.25 2.53 7.48
N PRO A 263 -3.57 2.29 7.63
CA PRO A 263 -4.35 2.79 8.76
C PRO A 263 -3.81 2.39 10.13
N SER A 264 -3.16 1.23 10.24
CA SER A 264 -2.47 0.77 11.44
C SER A 264 -1.33 1.71 11.88
N ASP A 265 -0.73 2.47 10.97
CA ASP A 265 0.33 3.44 11.31
C ASP A 265 -0.19 4.62 12.14
N LEU A 266 -1.51 4.85 12.20
CA LEU A 266 -2.10 5.87 13.08
C LEU A 266 -1.80 5.63 14.56
N VAL A 267 -1.45 4.41 14.94
CA VAL A 267 -0.95 4.08 16.30
C VAL A 267 0.30 4.90 16.65
N TRP A 268 1.13 5.24 15.67
CA TRP A 268 2.35 6.03 15.90
C TRP A 268 2.06 7.46 16.32
N LEU A 269 0.88 7.99 15.97
CA LEU A 269 0.45 9.31 16.46
C LEU A 269 0.25 9.34 17.98
N ARG A 270 0.04 8.17 18.61
CA ARG A 270 -0.03 8.03 20.06
C ARG A 270 1.35 8.09 20.74
N ASN A 271 2.41 7.85 19.96
CA ASN A 271 3.80 7.90 20.41
C ASN A 271 4.63 8.84 19.53
N PRO A 272 4.44 10.17 19.63
CA PRO A 272 5.10 11.15 18.76
C PRO A 272 6.63 11.10 18.84
N LYS A 273 7.19 10.61 19.95
CA LYS A 273 8.63 10.42 20.09
C LYS A 273 9.21 9.49 19.03
N ILE A 274 8.48 8.43 18.67
CA ILE A 274 8.92 7.50 17.61
C ILE A 274 8.98 8.20 16.25
N LEU A 275 7.99 9.05 15.94
CA LEU A 275 8.01 9.85 14.71
C LEU A 275 9.18 10.84 14.70
N LEU A 276 9.49 11.44 15.85
CA LEU A 276 10.60 12.39 16.00
C LEU A 276 11.96 11.70 15.88
N ASP A 277 12.09 10.46 16.34
CA ASP A 277 13.33 9.67 16.23
C ASP A 277 13.65 9.29 14.76
N PHE A 278 12.62 9.19 13.89
CA PHE A 278 12.79 9.00 12.45
C PHE A 278 13.10 10.30 11.69
N LEU A 279 12.66 11.44 12.21
CA LEU A 279 12.85 12.73 11.59
C LEU A 279 14.13 13.37 12.13
N ASN A 280 15.14 13.51 11.29
CA ASN A 280 16.26 14.36 11.61
C ASN A 280 15.74 15.78 11.96
N GLY A 281 16.27 16.42 13.01
CA GLY A 281 15.81 17.71 13.49
C GLY A 281 15.68 18.79 12.41
N HIS A 282 16.50 18.74 11.36
CA HIS A 282 16.39 19.64 10.20
C HIS A 282 15.06 19.51 9.45
N TYR A 283 14.51 18.30 9.29
CA TYR A 283 13.20 18.11 8.63
C TYR A 283 12.06 18.74 9.42
N ILE A 284 12.12 18.70 10.74
CA ILE A 284 11.11 19.33 11.60
C ILE A 284 11.08 20.84 11.39
N ILE A 285 12.26 21.47 11.31
CA ILE A 285 12.38 22.91 11.03
C ILE A 285 11.78 23.25 9.67
N TYR A 286 12.08 22.46 8.62
CA TYR A 286 11.51 22.67 7.29
C TYR A 286 10.00 22.54 7.27
N VAL A 287 9.43 21.56 7.98
CA VAL A 287 7.98 21.41 8.10
C VAL A 287 7.35 22.63 8.77
N ILE A 288 7.92 23.10 9.90
CA ILE A 288 7.44 24.28 10.62
C ILE A 288 7.50 25.52 9.72
N LEU A 289 8.64 25.77 9.06
CA LEU A 289 8.79 26.92 8.15
C LEU A 289 7.80 26.85 6.99
N THR A 290 7.56 25.67 6.44
CA THR A 290 6.58 25.46 5.37
C THR A 290 5.16 25.76 5.85
N LEU A 291 4.77 25.29 7.05
CA LEU A 291 3.46 25.57 7.61
C LEU A 291 3.27 27.07 7.90
N LEU A 292 4.30 27.74 8.44
CA LEU A 292 4.29 29.20 8.65
C LEU A 292 4.15 29.97 7.34
N LEU A 293 4.91 29.58 6.30
CA LEU A 293 4.79 30.17 4.96
C LEU A 293 3.39 29.99 4.38
N LEU A 294 2.82 28.79 4.46
CA LEU A 294 1.47 28.52 3.98
C LEU A 294 0.41 29.29 4.76
N GLY A 295 0.57 29.41 6.07
CA GLY A 295 -0.29 30.26 6.91
C GLY A 295 -0.22 31.73 6.52
N PHE A 296 0.98 32.25 6.25
CA PHE A 296 1.20 33.61 5.78
C PHE A 296 0.60 33.85 4.38
N LEU A 297 0.80 32.93 3.46
CA LEU A 297 0.18 32.99 2.13
C LEU A 297 -1.34 32.94 2.22
N TYR A 298 -1.90 32.08 3.08
CA TYR A 298 -3.33 32.06 3.34
C TYR A 298 -3.83 33.43 3.82
N TRP A 299 -3.14 34.05 4.80
CA TRP A 299 -3.52 35.34 5.36
C TRP A 299 -3.56 36.45 4.29
N ILE A 300 -2.55 36.48 3.38
CA ILE A 300 -2.47 37.46 2.27
C ILE A 300 -3.57 37.23 1.24
N PHE A 301 -3.81 35.97 0.84
CA PHE A 301 -4.61 35.66 -0.34
C PHE A 301 -6.08 35.34 -0.03
N ARG A 302 -6.45 35.10 1.23
CA ARG A 302 -7.83 34.68 1.61
C ARG A 302 -8.95 35.62 1.17
N LYS A 303 -8.65 36.91 0.97
CA LYS A 303 -9.59 37.91 0.49
C LYS A 303 -9.47 38.21 -1.01
N LYS A 304 -8.40 37.72 -1.65
CA LYS A 304 -8.10 38.03 -3.06
C LYS A 304 -8.45 36.87 -4.00
N ILE A 305 -8.23 35.63 -3.59
CA ILE A 305 -8.46 34.44 -4.42
C ILE A 305 -9.78 33.79 -4.00
N LEU A 306 -10.76 33.79 -4.89
CA LEU A 306 -12.06 33.16 -4.73
C LEU A 306 -12.68 33.38 -3.32
N PRO A 307 -12.84 34.65 -2.88
CA PRO A 307 -13.11 34.97 -1.47
C PRO A 307 -14.53 34.58 -1.00
N ASN A 308 -15.47 34.40 -1.91
CA ASN A 308 -16.88 34.20 -1.61
C ASN A 308 -17.17 32.76 -1.10
N LYS A 309 -18.36 32.56 -0.50
CA LYS A 309 -18.86 31.22 -0.19
C LYS A 309 -19.11 30.45 -1.50
N MET A 310 -18.80 29.16 -1.49
CA MET A 310 -18.99 28.28 -2.62
C MET A 310 -20.47 27.88 -2.79
N VAL A 311 -21.11 27.50 -1.67
CA VAL A 311 -22.54 27.14 -1.62
C VAL A 311 -23.27 28.15 -0.74
N LEU A 312 -24.24 28.86 -1.31
CA LEU A 312 -25.04 29.84 -0.57
C LEU A 312 -26.18 29.19 0.20
N SER A 313 -26.85 28.21 -0.40
CA SER A 313 -27.98 27.54 0.21
C SER A 313 -27.53 26.53 1.27
N THR A 314 -27.99 26.72 2.50
CA THR A 314 -27.75 25.80 3.61
C THR A 314 -28.31 24.42 3.31
N LYS A 315 -29.47 24.32 2.66
CA LYS A 315 -30.10 23.06 2.28
C LYS A 315 -29.20 22.23 1.34
N TYR A 316 -28.70 22.83 0.28
CA TYR A 316 -27.78 22.13 -0.65
C TYR A 316 -26.46 21.80 0.02
N ARG A 317 -25.94 22.67 0.88
CA ARG A 317 -24.72 22.38 1.64
C ARG A 317 -24.88 21.17 2.54
N MET A 318 -26.00 21.03 3.26
CA MET A 318 -26.28 19.86 4.11
C MET A 318 -26.34 18.57 3.29
N VAL A 319 -27.03 18.59 2.14
CA VAL A 319 -27.04 17.42 1.24
C VAL A 319 -25.63 17.03 0.81
N LEU A 320 -24.82 18.00 0.38
CA LEU A 320 -23.44 17.77 -0.06
C LEU A 320 -22.51 17.33 1.09
N LEU A 321 -22.81 17.62 2.35
CA LEU A 321 -22.09 17.13 3.52
C LEU A 321 -22.47 15.69 3.85
N ILE A 322 -23.75 15.33 3.72
CA ILE A 322 -24.26 14.00 4.07
C ILE A 322 -23.91 12.95 3.01
N LEU A 323 -23.99 13.33 1.74
CA LEU A 323 -23.79 12.39 0.62
C LEU A 323 -22.43 11.62 0.68
N PRO A 324 -21.28 12.27 0.91
CA PRO A 324 -20.00 11.57 1.07
C PRO A 324 -19.97 10.65 2.28
N ILE A 325 -20.62 11.02 3.40
CA ILE A 325 -20.72 10.18 4.59
C ILE A 325 -21.48 8.88 4.25
N VAL A 326 -22.61 9.00 3.57
CA VAL A 326 -23.39 7.84 3.12
C VAL A 326 -22.57 6.96 2.16
N PHE A 327 -21.83 7.59 1.24
CA PHE A 327 -20.93 6.86 0.34
C PHE A 327 -19.87 6.04 1.11
N TYR A 328 -19.19 6.67 2.08
CA TYR A 328 -18.17 5.97 2.87
C TYR A 328 -18.75 4.89 3.79
N LEU A 329 -19.91 5.13 4.40
CA LEU A 329 -20.61 4.10 5.18
C LEU A 329 -21.01 2.92 4.29
N GLY A 330 -21.54 3.17 3.09
CA GLY A 330 -21.86 2.15 2.10
C GLY A 330 -20.62 1.36 1.66
N LEU A 331 -19.53 2.05 1.37
CA LEU A 331 -18.27 1.42 1.00
C LEU A 331 -17.71 0.56 2.15
N PHE A 332 -17.74 1.09 3.37
CA PHE A 332 -17.33 0.35 4.57
C PHE A 332 -18.18 -0.91 4.78
N GLN A 333 -19.50 -0.79 4.61
CA GLN A 333 -20.42 -1.94 4.70
C GLN A 333 -20.11 -3.02 3.64
N VAL A 334 -19.78 -2.61 2.42
CA VAL A 334 -19.37 -3.53 1.35
C VAL A 334 -18.13 -4.33 1.74
N PHE A 335 -17.10 -3.66 2.26
CA PHE A 335 -15.87 -4.33 2.70
C PHE A 335 -16.07 -5.20 3.96
N SER A 336 -16.91 -4.77 4.89
CA SER A 336 -17.22 -5.53 6.13
C SER A 336 -18.10 -6.74 5.86
N SER A 337 -18.83 -6.80 4.75
CA SER A 337 -19.72 -7.90 4.40
C SER A 337 -19.04 -9.07 3.69
N LYS A 338 -17.70 -9.08 3.63
CA LYS A 338 -16.94 -10.18 3.03
C LYS A 338 -17.31 -11.53 3.62
N LYS A 339 -17.46 -12.52 2.75
CA LYS A 339 -17.61 -13.93 3.11
C LYS A 339 -16.48 -14.71 2.44
N ASP A 340 -15.71 -15.44 3.25
CA ASP A 340 -14.53 -16.19 2.76
C ASP A 340 -13.56 -15.33 1.92
N GLY A 341 -13.32 -14.08 2.35
CA GLY A 341 -12.46 -13.11 1.67
C GLY A 341 -13.07 -12.44 0.43
N LYS A 342 -14.28 -12.84 0.00
CA LYS A 342 -14.95 -12.31 -1.19
C LYS A 342 -16.02 -11.27 -0.85
N ILE A 343 -16.04 -10.20 -1.59
CA ILE A 343 -17.10 -9.18 -1.58
C ILE A 343 -18.26 -9.67 -2.47
N THR A 344 -19.47 -9.25 -2.15
CA THR A 344 -20.66 -9.49 -2.99
C THR A 344 -20.36 -9.17 -4.46
N GLU A 345 -20.71 -10.07 -5.35
CA GLU A 345 -20.49 -9.92 -6.78
C GLU A 345 -21.28 -8.74 -7.36
N ASN A 346 -20.83 -8.24 -8.50
CA ASN A 346 -21.49 -7.17 -9.29
C ASN A 346 -21.49 -5.76 -8.66
N ILE A 347 -20.69 -5.50 -7.60
CA ILE A 347 -20.43 -4.13 -7.18
C ILE A 347 -19.35 -3.55 -8.12
N PRO A 348 -19.66 -2.50 -8.89
CA PRO A 348 -18.74 -1.95 -9.89
C PRO A 348 -17.38 -1.63 -9.31
N VAL A 349 -16.31 -1.99 -10.00
CA VAL A 349 -14.91 -1.79 -9.62
C VAL A 349 -14.48 -2.58 -8.38
N VAL A 350 -15.25 -2.55 -7.28
CA VAL A 350 -14.86 -3.12 -5.98
C VAL A 350 -14.82 -4.64 -6.02
N SER A 351 -15.86 -5.28 -6.60
CA SER A 351 -15.93 -6.75 -6.67
C SER A 351 -14.78 -7.33 -7.49
N ILE A 352 -14.41 -6.69 -8.61
CA ILE A 352 -13.27 -7.11 -9.43
C ILE A 352 -11.97 -6.99 -8.66
N LEU A 353 -11.72 -5.83 -8.09
CA LEU A 353 -10.48 -5.58 -7.36
C LEU A 353 -10.30 -6.56 -6.20
N ASN A 354 -11.40 -7.04 -5.59
CA ASN A 354 -11.33 -7.96 -4.47
C ASN A 354 -11.32 -9.43 -4.90
N ASN A 355 -12.20 -9.83 -5.83
CA ASN A 355 -12.57 -11.23 -6.05
C ASN A 355 -11.81 -11.90 -7.19
N TYR A 356 -11.22 -11.12 -8.13
CA TYR A 356 -10.68 -11.65 -9.38
C TYR A 356 -9.43 -12.52 -9.18
N HIS A 357 -8.57 -12.17 -8.23
CA HIS A 357 -7.42 -12.97 -7.84
C HIS A 357 -7.30 -12.99 -6.32
N ASP A 358 -7.04 -14.16 -5.76
CA ASP A 358 -6.64 -14.25 -4.35
C ASP A 358 -5.16 -13.89 -4.20
N LEU A 359 -4.90 -12.62 -3.92
CA LEU A 359 -3.59 -12.05 -3.68
C LEU A 359 -3.38 -11.68 -2.21
N THR A 360 -4.25 -12.11 -1.32
CA THR A 360 -4.16 -11.80 0.12
C THR A 360 -2.86 -12.30 0.72
N TRP A 361 -2.35 -13.42 0.26
CA TRP A 361 -1.10 -14.02 0.69
C TRP A 361 0.17 -13.20 0.34
N PHE A 362 0.11 -12.28 -0.63
CA PHE A 362 1.22 -11.36 -0.93
C PHE A 362 1.38 -10.21 0.08
N GLY A 363 0.44 -10.08 1.03
CA GLY A 363 0.45 -9.01 2.01
C GLY A 363 0.01 -7.64 1.49
N ASN A 364 -0.05 -6.67 2.41
CA ASN A 364 -0.58 -5.34 2.12
C ASN A 364 0.29 -4.52 1.16
N THR A 365 1.60 -4.76 1.11
CA THR A 365 2.51 -4.06 0.20
C THR A 365 2.15 -4.32 -1.25
N VAL A 366 2.17 -5.58 -1.67
CA VAL A 366 1.87 -5.96 -3.06
C VAL A 366 0.41 -5.63 -3.40
N ASN A 367 -0.52 -5.89 -2.49
CA ASN A 367 -1.92 -5.51 -2.69
C ASN A 367 -2.10 -4.00 -2.91
N SER A 368 -1.37 -3.15 -2.17
CA SER A 368 -1.40 -1.69 -2.37
C SER A 368 -0.82 -1.26 -3.72
N GLN A 369 0.21 -1.96 -4.18
CA GLN A 369 0.83 -1.71 -5.48
C GLN A 369 -0.11 -2.07 -6.64
N ILE A 370 -0.89 -3.15 -6.51
CA ILE A 370 -1.72 -3.71 -7.59
C ILE A 370 -3.16 -3.17 -7.53
N ARG A 371 -3.76 -3.12 -6.33
CA ARG A 371 -5.18 -2.78 -6.10
C ARG A 371 -5.40 -1.34 -5.68
N SER A 372 -4.38 -0.54 -5.54
CA SER A 372 -4.29 0.80 -4.96
C SER A 372 -4.25 0.86 -3.43
N LEU A 373 -3.59 1.91 -2.94
CA LEU A 373 -3.39 2.11 -1.50
C LEU A 373 -4.72 2.31 -0.76
N THR A 374 -5.63 3.11 -1.30
CA THR A 374 -6.93 3.37 -0.67
C THR A 374 -7.82 2.13 -0.62
N PHE A 375 -7.72 1.22 -1.59
CA PHE A 375 -8.43 -0.04 -1.56
C PHE A 375 -7.99 -0.88 -0.36
N VAL A 376 -6.68 -0.99 -0.13
CA VAL A 376 -6.11 -1.72 1.01
C VAL A 376 -6.49 -1.04 2.34
N TRP A 377 -6.57 0.30 2.38
CA TRP A 377 -7.04 1.01 3.57
C TRP A 377 -8.47 0.62 3.94
N PHE A 378 -9.39 0.59 2.97
CA PHE A 378 -10.77 0.15 3.24
C PHE A 378 -10.83 -1.32 3.66
N ALA A 379 -10.05 -2.18 3.02
CA ALA A 379 -9.96 -3.58 3.41
C ALA A 379 -9.49 -3.71 4.87
N GLN A 380 -8.39 -3.06 5.24
CA GLN A 380 -7.83 -3.13 6.59
C GLN A 380 -8.76 -2.51 7.66
N LEU A 381 -9.37 -1.36 7.37
CA LEU A 381 -10.29 -0.70 8.31
C LEU A 381 -11.60 -1.47 8.52
N SER A 382 -12.01 -2.26 7.54
CA SER A 382 -13.27 -2.99 7.56
C SER A 382 -13.13 -4.42 8.06
N ASP A 383 -11.93 -4.98 8.03
CA ASP A 383 -11.68 -6.33 8.50
C ASP A 383 -11.50 -6.36 10.03
N VAL A 384 -12.04 -7.40 10.62
CA VAL A 384 -11.76 -7.72 12.03
C VAL A 384 -10.40 -8.41 12.12
N THR A 385 -9.58 -8.03 13.10
CA THR A 385 -8.25 -8.63 13.31
C THR A 385 -8.31 -10.14 13.48
N MET A 386 -9.37 -10.65 14.13
CA MET A 386 -9.62 -12.06 14.35
C MET A 386 -11.11 -12.33 14.43
N THR A 387 -11.57 -13.38 13.75
CA THR A 387 -12.99 -13.80 13.83
C THR A 387 -13.30 -14.39 15.19
N ARG A 388 -14.37 -13.92 15.82
CA ARG A 388 -14.82 -14.47 17.10
C ARG A 388 -15.33 -15.90 16.93
N PRO A 389 -14.78 -16.90 17.63
CA PRO A 389 -15.27 -18.28 17.58
C PRO A 389 -16.75 -18.39 18.03
N LYS A 390 -17.51 -19.30 17.41
CA LYS A 390 -18.96 -19.47 17.71
C LYS A 390 -19.25 -19.75 19.18
N GLN A 391 -18.37 -20.48 19.87
CA GLN A 391 -18.51 -20.89 21.27
C GLN A 391 -17.69 -20.00 22.23
N TYR A 392 -17.31 -18.80 21.83
CA TYR A 392 -16.51 -17.90 22.66
C TYR A 392 -17.32 -17.41 23.87
N SER A 393 -17.07 -18.01 25.02
CA SER A 393 -17.68 -17.65 26.30
C SER A 393 -16.70 -17.83 27.45
N LYS A 394 -16.94 -17.15 28.57
CA LYS A 394 -16.11 -17.30 29.79
C LYS A 394 -16.04 -18.76 30.26
N LYS A 395 -17.18 -19.51 30.15
CA LYS A 395 -17.25 -20.91 30.51
C LYS A 395 -16.36 -21.77 29.61
N THR A 396 -16.43 -21.56 28.31
CA THR A 396 -15.60 -22.30 27.34
C THR A 396 -14.10 -22.04 27.57
N ILE A 397 -13.72 -20.79 27.80
CA ILE A 397 -12.31 -20.44 28.08
C ILE A 397 -11.83 -21.12 29.36
N LYS A 398 -12.64 -21.09 30.44
CA LYS A 398 -12.29 -21.78 31.69
C LYS A 398 -12.13 -23.29 31.51
N ASN A 399 -13.03 -23.93 30.80
CA ASN A 399 -12.94 -25.38 30.51
C ASN A 399 -11.68 -25.71 29.68
N LEU A 400 -11.32 -24.88 28.72
CA LEU A 400 -10.08 -25.03 27.94
C LEU A 400 -8.83 -24.85 28.83
N GLU A 401 -8.83 -23.85 29.69
CA GLU A 401 -7.76 -23.62 30.65
C GLU A 401 -7.54 -24.85 31.57
N GLU A 402 -8.60 -25.38 32.17
CA GLU A 402 -8.55 -26.57 33.01
C GLU A 402 -8.04 -27.79 32.23
N LYS A 403 -8.57 -28.00 31.02
CA LYS A 403 -8.14 -29.09 30.13
C LYS A 403 -6.65 -29.05 29.85
N TYR A 404 -6.13 -27.90 29.43
CA TYR A 404 -4.72 -27.77 29.07
C TYR A 404 -3.78 -27.73 30.28
N LYS A 405 -4.24 -27.24 31.43
CA LYS A 405 -3.49 -27.38 32.70
C LYS A 405 -3.30 -28.84 33.08
N HIS A 406 -4.35 -29.69 32.94
CA HIS A 406 -4.25 -31.10 33.19
C HIS A 406 -3.31 -31.83 32.22
N ILE A 407 -3.39 -31.52 30.94
CA ILE A 407 -2.48 -32.04 29.91
C ILE A 407 -1.04 -31.65 30.22
N ALA A 408 -0.77 -30.39 30.54
CA ALA A 408 0.55 -29.91 30.90
C ALA A 408 1.10 -30.60 32.16
N ALA A 409 0.27 -30.80 33.20
CA ALA A 409 0.67 -31.51 34.42
C ALA A 409 1.09 -32.96 34.11
N ASN A 410 0.36 -33.67 33.26
CA ASN A 410 0.72 -35.02 32.84
C ASN A 410 2.05 -35.07 32.09
N TYR A 411 2.28 -34.14 31.14
CA TYR A 411 3.57 -34.05 30.46
C TYR A 411 4.74 -33.74 31.44
N ASN A 412 4.51 -32.88 32.43
CA ASN A 412 5.51 -32.45 33.37
C ASN A 412 5.93 -33.57 34.37
N GLN A 413 5.05 -34.56 34.61
CA GLN A 413 5.39 -35.70 35.44
C GLN A 413 6.54 -36.54 34.90
N SER A 414 6.68 -36.60 33.56
CA SER A 414 7.77 -37.37 32.91
C SER A 414 9.05 -36.53 32.67
N ARG A 415 9.02 -35.23 33.01
CA ARG A 415 10.18 -34.36 32.80
C ARG A 415 11.04 -34.29 34.03
N ILE A 416 12.31 -34.66 33.88
CA ILE A 416 13.32 -34.67 34.94
C ILE A 416 13.99 -33.29 35.04
N GLU A 417 14.18 -32.62 33.89
CA GLU A 417 14.96 -31.42 33.80
C GLU A 417 14.13 -30.17 34.10
N LYS A 418 14.69 -29.29 34.93
CA LYS A 418 14.11 -27.98 35.25
C LYS A 418 14.82 -26.88 34.47
N ILE A 419 14.13 -25.78 34.24
CA ILE A 419 14.66 -24.58 33.56
C ILE A 419 15.70 -23.82 34.41
N GLU A 420 15.82 -24.18 35.70
CA GLU A 420 16.73 -23.56 36.65
C GLU A 420 18.19 -23.74 36.21
N ASN A 421 18.94 -22.63 36.25
CA ASN A 421 20.36 -22.56 35.84
C ASN A 421 20.63 -22.90 34.35
N GLN A 422 19.61 -22.94 33.52
CA GLN A 422 19.77 -23.15 32.08
C GLN A 422 19.64 -21.83 31.33
N THR A 423 20.37 -21.71 30.23
CA THR A 423 20.15 -20.63 29.25
C THR A 423 19.51 -21.21 28.02
N VAL A 424 18.47 -20.53 27.55
CA VAL A 424 17.84 -20.83 26.26
C VAL A 424 18.02 -19.65 25.30
N ILE A 425 18.52 -19.96 24.12
CA ILE A 425 18.79 -19.01 23.05
C ILE A 425 17.88 -19.37 21.86
N TYR A 426 16.89 -18.51 21.55
CA TYR A 426 16.16 -18.56 20.31
C TYR A 426 16.89 -17.70 19.30
N LEU A 427 17.41 -18.33 18.25
CA LEU A 427 18.21 -17.69 17.22
C LEU A 427 17.50 -17.78 15.88
N LEU A 428 16.96 -16.68 15.41
CA LEU A 428 16.41 -16.55 14.10
C LEU A 428 17.48 -16.02 13.14
N SER A 429 17.95 -16.87 12.23
CA SER A 429 18.90 -16.49 11.18
C SER A 429 18.13 -15.82 10.04
N GLU A 430 18.32 -14.50 9.89
CA GLU A 430 17.63 -13.68 8.89
C GLU A 430 17.95 -14.15 7.47
N SER A 431 16.92 -14.29 6.65
CA SER A 431 17.02 -14.66 5.22
C SER A 431 17.85 -15.93 4.95
N PHE A 432 17.92 -16.84 5.93
CA PHE A 432 18.63 -18.12 5.78
C PHE A 432 17.75 -19.12 5.02
N SER A 433 18.24 -19.61 3.90
CA SER A 433 17.63 -20.68 3.10
C SER A 433 18.71 -21.52 2.45
N ASP A 434 18.52 -22.84 2.41
CA ASP A 434 19.44 -23.75 1.72
C ASP A 434 19.18 -23.71 0.20
N PRO A 435 20.09 -23.14 -0.61
CA PRO A 435 19.88 -23.01 -2.05
C PRO A 435 19.83 -24.37 -2.78
N ALA A 436 20.42 -25.41 -2.21
CA ALA A 436 20.38 -26.76 -2.79
C ALA A 436 18.96 -27.35 -2.84
N ARG A 437 18.00 -26.76 -2.11
CA ARG A 437 16.59 -27.16 -2.14
C ARG A 437 15.80 -26.52 -3.29
N VAL A 438 16.37 -25.57 -4.00
CA VAL A 438 15.73 -24.91 -5.14
C VAL A 438 16.11 -25.67 -6.40
N GLU A 439 15.11 -26.24 -7.07
CA GLU A 439 15.33 -27.00 -8.30
C GLU A 439 15.96 -26.11 -9.38
N GLY A 440 17.00 -26.62 -10.04
CA GLY A 440 17.72 -25.92 -11.10
C GLY A 440 18.82 -24.96 -10.63
N VAL A 441 19.00 -24.76 -9.32
CA VAL A 441 20.16 -24.04 -8.78
C VAL A 441 21.37 -24.98 -8.71
N THR A 442 22.48 -24.53 -9.29
CA THR A 442 23.78 -25.21 -9.23
C THR A 442 24.77 -24.33 -8.44
N MET A 443 25.64 -24.96 -7.67
CA MET A 443 26.66 -24.28 -6.88
C MET A 443 28.03 -24.93 -7.12
N SER A 444 29.10 -24.11 -7.10
CA SER A 444 30.47 -24.61 -7.26
C SER A 444 30.93 -25.48 -6.07
N GLU A 445 30.44 -25.14 -4.86
CA GLU A 445 30.69 -25.89 -3.63
C GLU A 445 29.53 -25.67 -2.64
N ASN A 446 29.44 -26.52 -1.61
CA ASN A 446 28.41 -26.39 -0.59
C ASN A 446 28.72 -25.20 0.34
N PRO A 447 27.83 -24.19 0.43
CA PRO A 447 28.08 -23.01 1.26
C PRO A 447 27.87 -23.24 2.76
N ILE A 448 27.18 -24.31 3.17
CA ILE A 448 26.77 -24.55 4.57
C ILE A 448 27.10 -25.94 5.09
N PRO A 449 28.35 -26.45 4.93
CA PRO A 449 28.71 -27.80 5.32
C PRO A 449 28.62 -28.04 6.83
N ASN A 450 29.03 -27.06 7.67
CA ASN A 450 28.98 -27.19 9.12
C ASN A 450 27.55 -27.22 9.67
N ILE A 451 26.68 -26.36 9.14
CA ILE A 451 25.24 -26.34 9.50
C ILE A 451 24.58 -27.66 9.11
N GLN A 452 24.91 -28.24 7.95
CA GLN A 452 24.37 -29.53 7.54
C GLN A 452 24.89 -30.68 8.48
N GLU A 453 26.12 -30.62 8.91
CA GLU A 453 26.65 -31.56 9.91
C GLU A 453 25.89 -31.43 11.24
N ILE A 454 25.70 -30.21 11.73
CA ILE A 454 24.95 -29.97 12.97
C ILE A 454 23.51 -30.51 12.83
N LYS A 455 22.84 -30.30 11.69
CA LYS A 455 21.52 -30.86 11.42
C LYS A 455 21.46 -32.37 11.50
N ASN A 456 22.51 -33.06 11.07
CA ASN A 456 22.59 -34.53 11.12
C ASN A 456 22.81 -35.06 12.53
N GLN A 457 23.41 -34.27 13.41
CA GLN A 457 23.79 -34.66 14.78
C GLN A 457 22.80 -34.20 15.84
N THR A 458 21.84 -33.32 15.49
CA THR A 458 20.88 -32.70 16.41
C THR A 458 19.44 -32.85 15.93
N THR A 459 18.49 -32.47 16.78
CA THR A 459 17.10 -32.36 16.36
C THR A 459 16.96 -31.26 15.28
N SER A 460 16.55 -31.64 14.09
CA SER A 460 16.41 -30.73 12.97
C SER A 460 15.16 -31.06 12.14
N GLY A 461 14.71 -30.10 11.35
CA GLY A 461 13.56 -30.27 10.46
C GLY A 461 13.24 -28.99 9.69
N LEU A 462 12.11 -29.03 8.99
CA LEU A 462 11.57 -27.89 8.28
C LEU A 462 10.42 -27.28 9.07
N MET A 463 10.43 -25.98 9.23
CA MET A 463 9.33 -25.22 9.80
C MET A 463 8.65 -24.41 8.69
N LYS A 464 7.32 -24.48 8.63
CA LYS A 464 6.56 -23.67 7.68
C LYS A 464 6.70 -22.19 8.04
N SER A 465 7.12 -21.38 7.08
CA SER A 465 7.13 -19.93 7.21
C SER A 465 5.82 -19.36 6.65
N ASP A 466 5.14 -18.53 7.44
CA ASP A 466 4.00 -17.73 6.97
C ASP A 466 4.46 -16.37 6.38
N GLY A 467 5.77 -16.07 6.45
CA GLY A 467 6.37 -14.92 5.79
C GLY A 467 6.65 -15.21 4.32
N TYR A 468 6.29 -14.28 3.44
CA TYR A 468 6.61 -14.35 2.01
C TYR A 468 7.47 -13.16 1.63
N GLY A 469 8.70 -13.42 1.18
CA GLY A 469 9.63 -12.37 0.76
C GLY A 469 9.89 -11.29 1.82
N GLY A 470 9.82 -11.66 3.12
CA GLY A 470 9.92 -10.77 4.27
C GLY A 470 8.99 -11.22 5.40
N GLY A 471 8.70 -10.30 6.34
CA GLY A 471 7.79 -10.60 7.45
C GLY A 471 8.42 -11.43 8.57
N THR A 472 9.75 -11.38 8.72
CA THR A 472 10.52 -12.07 9.78
C THR A 472 9.96 -11.79 11.17
N ALA A 473 9.42 -10.58 11.40
CA ALA A 473 8.74 -10.22 12.65
C ALA A 473 7.53 -11.11 12.97
N ASN A 474 6.84 -11.64 11.95
CA ASN A 474 5.72 -12.58 12.15
C ASN A 474 6.23 -13.94 12.63
N MET A 475 7.35 -14.40 12.11
CA MET A 475 7.98 -15.65 12.56
C MET A 475 8.50 -15.53 14.00
N GLU A 476 9.14 -14.41 14.30
CA GLU A 476 9.59 -14.07 15.64
C GLU A 476 8.43 -14.06 16.64
N PHE A 477 7.33 -13.38 16.30
CA PHE A 477 6.12 -13.33 17.14
C PHE A 477 5.55 -14.73 17.42
N GLN A 478 5.36 -15.54 16.38
CA GLN A 478 4.81 -16.89 16.51
C GLN A 478 5.70 -17.79 17.37
N THR A 479 7.01 -17.70 17.18
CA THR A 479 8.01 -18.49 17.96
C THR A 479 8.02 -18.08 19.41
N LEU A 480 7.95 -16.80 19.72
CA LEU A 480 7.98 -16.29 21.09
C LEU A 480 6.67 -16.50 21.84
N THR A 481 5.54 -16.42 21.15
CA THR A 481 4.22 -16.43 21.81
C THR A 481 3.45 -17.73 21.66
N GLY A 482 3.80 -18.57 20.68
CA GLY A 482 3.02 -19.74 20.31
C GLY A 482 1.66 -19.39 19.66
N LEU A 483 1.41 -18.12 19.33
CA LEU A 483 0.17 -17.68 18.69
C LEU A 483 0.32 -17.73 17.17
N PRO A 484 -0.42 -18.60 16.47
CA PRO A 484 -0.23 -18.78 15.04
C PRO A 484 -0.83 -17.62 14.24
N PHE A 485 -0.12 -17.20 13.18
CA PHE A 485 -0.59 -16.19 12.23
C PHE A 485 -1.90 -16.58 11.54
N TYR A 486 -2.10 -17.87 11.32
CA TYR A 486 -3.28 -18.46 10.69
C TYR A 486 -4.62 -17.99 11.28
N ASN A 487 -4.69 -17.66 12.56
CA ASN A 487 -5.92 -17.20 13.21
C ASN A 487 -6.24 -15.73 12.99
N LEU A 488 -5.33 -14.98 12.38
CA LEU A 488 -5.52 -13.57 12.08
C LEU A 488 -6.22 -13.37 10.73
N SER A 489 -6.79 -12.19 10.53
CA SER A 489 -7.38 -11.82 9.24
C SER A 489 -6.33 -11.88 8.13
N PRO A 490 -6.69 -12.35 6.92
CA PRO A 490 -5.82 -12.27 5.74
C PRO A 490 -5.36 -10.85 5.38
N SER A 491 -6.05 -9.82 5.87
CA SER A 491 -5.65 -8.41 5.71
C SER A 491 -4.49 -8.00 6.62
N THR A 492 -4.11 -8.84 7.60
CA THR A 492 -2.96 -8.59 8.47
C THR A 492 -1.68 -9.00 7.75
N SER A 493 -0.77 -8.07 7.56
CA SER A 493 0.56 -8.35 6.98
C SER A 493 1.64 -8.49 8.04
N VAL A 494 1.64 -7.58 9.02
CA VAL A 494 2.69 -7.49 10.05
C VAL A 494 2.07 -7.44 11.43
N ILE A 495 2.21 -8.52 12.20
CA ILE A 495 1.60 -8.62 13.53
C ILE A 495 2.10 -7.53 14.48
N TYR A 496 3.40 -7.26 14.48
CA TYR A 496 4.01 -6.29 15.39
C TYR A 496 3.48 -4.86 15.22
N THR A 497 3.15 -4.46 14.02
CA THR A 497 2.68 -3.10 13.72
C THR A 497 1.16 -2.98 13.65
N GLU A 498 0.47 -4.07 13.29
CA GLU A 498 -0.97 -4.03 13.01
C GLU A 498 -1.82 -4.61 14.16
N VAL A 499 -1.32 -5.61 14.87
CA VAL A 499 -2.08 -6.35 15.89
C VAL A 499 -1.60 -6.04 17.31
N VAL A 500 -0.30 -6.21 17.55
CA VAL A 500 0.28 -6.10 18.90
C VAL A 500 0.04 -4.74 19.57
N PRO A 501 0.03 -3.60 18.89
CA PRO A 501 -0.30 -2.32 19.52
C PRO A 501 -1.69 -2.26 20.17
N GLY A 502 -2.62 -3.10 19.71
CA GLY A 502 -3.95 -3.27 20.32
C GLY A 502 -4.00 -4.28 21.47
N MET A 503 -2.92 -5.03 21.72
CA MET A 503 -2.86 -6.05 22.76
C MET A 503 -2.24 -5.47 24.04
N ASN A 504 -2.94 -5.59 25.16
CA ASN A 504 -2.41 -5.13 26.45
C ASN A 504 -1.34 -6.09 27.03
N LYS A 505 -1.54 -7.38 26.82
CA LYS A 505 -0.63 -8.47 27.22
C LYS A 505 -0.75 -9.61 26.25
N PHE A 506 0.35 -10.31 26.02
CA PHE A 506 0.37 -11.57 25.30
C PHE A 506 1.43 -12.47 25.89
N PRO A 507 1.19 -13.79 25.95
CA PRO A 507 2.13 -14.74 26.56
C PRO A 507 3.39 -14.83 25.71
N SER A 508 4.52 -15.03 26.39
CA SER A 508 5.78 -15.31 25.72
C SER A 508 6.49 -16.45 26.43
N ILE A 509 7.19 -17.29 25.67
CA ILE A 509 8.04 -18.34 26.26
C ILE A 509 9.11 -17.74 27.19
N SER A 510 9.48 -16.49 26.98
CA SER A 510 10.38 -15.78 27.87
C SER A 510 9.81 -15.55 29.29
N ASP A 511 8.50 -15.68 29.48
CA ASP A 511 7.85 -15.43 30.77
C ASP A 511 8.25 -16.43 31.87
N PHE A 512 8.80 -17.58 31.46
CA PHE A 512 9.39 -18.55 32.41
C PHE A 512 10.71 -18.06 33.05
N TYR A 513 11.26 -16.95 32.55
CA TYR A 513 12.49 -16.37 33.07
C TYR A 513 12.25 -15.07 33.80
N ASN A 514 13.06 -14.73 34.78
CA ASN A 514 12.99 -13.44 35.43
C ASN A 514 13.22 -12.32 34.40
N ARG A 515 12.44 -11.26 34.45
CA ARG A 515 12.52 -10.15 33.51
C ARG A 515 13.95 -9.61 33.32
N LYS A 516 14.70 -9.46 34.42
CA LYS A 516 16.12 -8.99 34.40
C LYS A 516 17.06 -9.90 33.63
N ASN A 517 16.67 -11.15 33.38
CA ASN A 517 17.45 -12.18 32.69
C ASN A 517 16.98 -12.42 31.23
N ARG A 518 16.08 -11.59 30.72
CA ARG A 518 15.61 -11.66 29.35
C ARG A 518 16.31 -10.62 28.50
N THR A 519 17.02 -11.06 27.47
CA THR A 519 17.77 -10.19 26.57
C THR A 519 17.35 -10.43 25.13
N VAL A 520 17.15 -9.35 24.38
CA VAL A 520 17.01 -9.39 22.93
C VAL A 520 18.27 -8.86 22.28
N ILE A 521 18.69 -9.49 21.19
CA ILE A 521 19.80 -9.05 20.35
C ILE A 521 19.31 -9.00 18.91
N HIS A 522 19.26 -7.80 18.34
CA HIS A 522 18.96 -7.58 16.94
C HIS A 522 19.67 -6.30 16.48
N LEU A 523 20.78 -6.48 15.76
CA LEU A 523 21.72 -5.40 15.45
C LEU A 523 21.27 -4.53 14.27
N ALA A 524 19.95 -4.33 14.14
CA ALA A 524 19.33 -3.37 13.24
C ALA A 524 18.70 -2.21 14.01
N SER A 525 18.05 -1.28 13.29
CA SER A 525 17.32 -0.17 13.92
C SER A 525 16.25 -0.68 14.88
N PRO A 526 16.21 -0.23 16.13
CA PRO A 526 15.22 -0.66 17.13
C PRO A 526 13.78 -0.24 16.77
N SER A 527 13.64 0.73 15.88
CA SER A 527 12.34 1.21 15.41
C SER A 527 11.72 0.32 14.32
N ASN A 528 12.51 -0.53 13.67
CA ASN A 528 11.99 -1.49 12.70
C ASN A 528 10.95 -2.38 13.35
N TYR A 529 9.75 -2.44 12.74
CA TYR A 529 8.58 -3.15 13.27
C TYR A 529 8.19 -2.71 14.70
N SER A 530 8.57 -1.50 15.12
CA SER A 530 8.34 -0.98 16.48
C SER A 530 8.91 -1.85 17.60
N ARG A 531 10.00 -2.57 17.34
CA ARG A 531 10.60 -3.56 18.25
C ARG A 531 10.98 -3.00 19.62
N ASN A 532 11.39 -1.73 19.69
CA ASN A 532 11.66 -1.05 20.96
C ASN A 532 10.44 -1.03 21.91
N ILE A 533 9.23 -0.96 21.36
CA ILE A 533 7.99 -1.02 22.14
C ILE A 533 7.60 -2.48 22.39
N ILE A 534 7.65 -3.31 21.34
CA ILE A 534 7.19 -4.70 21.38
C ILE A 534 7.98 -5.50 22.40
N TYR A 535 9.31 -5.39 22.42
CA TYR A 535 10.14 -6.12 23.36
C TYR A 535 9.93 -5.69 24.81
N ASN A 536 9.63 -4.43 25.04
CA ASN A 536 9.23 -3.97 26.36
C ASN A 536 7.90 -4.61 26.80
N ASN A 537 6.91 -4.70 25.89
CA ASN A 537 5.62 -5.34 26.14
C ASN A 537 5.76 -6.85 26.37
N LEU A 538 6.70 -7.51 25.67
CA LEU A 538 7.10 -8.90 25.89
C LEU A 538 7.90 -9.11 27.20
N GLY A 539 8.23 -8.05 27.91
CA GLY A 539 8.91 -8.12 29.21
C GLY A 539 10.42 -8.35 29.12
N PHE A 540 11.04 -8.07 27.98
CA PHE A 540 12.51 -8.06 27.90
C PHE A 540 13.08 -6.85 28.64
N ASN A 541 14.20 -7.08 29.37
CA ASN A 541 14.86 -6.03 30.13
C ASN A 541 15.99 -5.36 29.36
N LYS A 542 16.63 -6.09 28.47
CA LYS A 542 17.77 -5.61 27.69
C LYS A 542 17.51 -5.84 26.21
N PHE A 543 17.72 -4.79 25.42
CA PHE A 543 17.71 -4.85 23.97
C PHE A 543 19.02 -4.29 23.42
N ILE A 544 19.80 -5.14 22.78
CA ILE A 544 21.05 -4.80 22.10
C ILE A 544 20.75 -4.65 20.62
N HIS A 545 20.96 -3.45 20.10
CA HIS A 545 20.56 -3.05 18.75
C HIS A 545 21.59 -2.11 18.12
N TYR A 546 21.41 -1.78 16.84
CA TYR A 546 22.19 -0.72 16.19
C TYR A 546 22.13 0.58 17.01
N GLY A 547 23.28 1.18 17.29
CA GLY A 547 23.38 2.38 18.15
C GLY A 547 23.48 2.09 19.65
N THR A 548 23.48 0.83 20.10
CA THR A 548 23.78 0.51 21.49
C THR A 548 25.20 0.97 21.83
N LYS A 549 25.34 1.74 22.93
CA LYS A 549 26.64 2.29 23.36
C LYS A 549 27.67 1.19 23.55
N GLY A 550 28.82 1.34 22.89
CA GLY A 550 29.93 0.38 22.98
C GLY A 550 29.80 -0.82 22.03
N LEU A 551 28.77 -0.91 21.24
CA LEU A 551 28.66 -1.94 20.19
C LEU A 551 29.75 -1.69 19.14
N LYS A 552 30.58 -2.69 18.94
CA LYS A 552 31.60 -2.75 17.88
C LYS A 552 31.55 -4.13 17.26
N GLY A 553 31.92 -4.25 16.00
CA GLY A 553 31.98 -5.52 15.31
C GLY A 553 32.05 -5.38 13.80
N ASP A 554 32.27 -6.52 13.17
CA ASP A 554 32.42 -6.63 11.73
C ASP A 554 31.05 -6.45 11.04
N GLN A 555 31.08 -5.89 9.83
CA GLN A 555 29.91 -5.74 8.97
C GLN A 555 30.17 -6.44 7.63
N ILE A 556 29.14 -7.05 7.08
CA ILE A 556 29.13 -7.67 5.75
C ILE A 556 27.93 -7.08 5.00
N SER A 557 28.12 -6.62 3.79
CA SER A 557 27.07 -5.98 2.96
C SER A 557 26.30 -4.85 3.68
N GLY A 558 27.01 -4.11 4.58
CA GLY A 558 26.42 -3.00 5.33
C GLY A 558 25.67 -3.38 6.62
N ASN A 559 25.48 -4.65 6.89
CA ASN A 559 24.85 -5.15 8.12
C ASN A 559 25.90 -5.75 9.08
N TYR A 560 25.63 -5.71 10.38
CA TYR A 560 26.47 -6.43 11.34
C TYR A 560 26.49 -7.93 11.03
N SER A 561 27.70 -8.53 11.07
CA SER A 561 27.89 -9.95 10.79
C SER A 561 27.20 -10.84 11.83
N ASP A 562 26.90 -12.08 11.45
CA ASP A 562 26.41 -13.10 12.38
C ASP A 562 27.43 -13.37 13.47
N LYS A 563 28.72 -13.37 13.15
CA LYS A 563 29.80 -13.43 14.12
C LYS A 563 29.66 -12.33 15.17
N THR A 564 29.47 -11.08 14.76
CA THR A 564 29.27 -9.97 15.71
C THR A 564 28.03 -10.18 16.57
N THR A 565 26.94 -10.67 16.00
CA THR A 565 25.71 -10.97 16.74
C THR A 565 25.93 -12.07 17.77
N TYR A 566 26.66 -13.13 17.44
CA TYR A 566 26.96 -14.22 18.34
C TYR A 566 27.93 -13.81 19.46
N GLU A 567 28.87 -12.90 19.16
CA GLU A 567 29.71 -12.29 20.20
C GLU A 567 28.86 -11.54 21.26
N GLN A 568 27.80 -10.88 20.86
CA GLN A 568 26.91 -10.23 21.83
C GLN A 568 26.19 -11.23 22.73
N ILE A 569 25.89 -12.44 22.26
CA ILE A 569 25.35 -13.51 23.09
C ILE A 569 26.40 -13.90 24.14
N LEU A 570 27.60 -14.28 23.69
CA LEU A 570 28.70 -14.74 24.55
C LEU A 570 29.07 -13.71 25.62
N ASN A 571 29.16 -12.44 25.26
CA ASN A 571 29.48 -11.34 26.17
C ASN A 571 28.39 -11.07 27.22
N ASN A 572 27.18 -11.59 27.03
CA ASN A 572 26.06 -11.39 27.95
C ASN A 572 25.64 -12.67 28.68
N LEU A 573 26.31 -13.80 28.43
CA LEU A 573 26.11 -15.01 29.18
C LEU A 573 26.61 -14.85 30.63
N LYS A 574 25.82 -15.35 31.57
CA LYS A 574 26.16 -15.39 32.99
C LYS A 574 26.03 -16.81 33.48
N GLU A 575 27.10 -17.34 34.01
CA GLU A 575 27.20 -18.76 34.39
C GLU A 575 26.15 -19.21 35.42
N ASN A 576 25.89 -18.40 36.42
CA ASN A 576 25.01 -18.74 37.56
C ASN A 576 23.59 -18.20 37.48
N GLN A 577 23.08 -17.95 36.28
CA GLN A 577 21.72 -17.41 36.12
C GLN A 577 20.97 -18.10 34.99
N SER A 578 19.70 -18.43 35.21
CA SER A 578 18.83 -18.81 34.12
C SER A 578 18.55 -17.60 33.22
N GLN A 579 18.87 -17.69 31.94
CA GLN A 579 18.72 -16.59 30.98
C GLN A 579 17.92 -17.01 29.75
N PHE A 580 17.20 -16.05 29.17
CA PHE A 580 16.58 -16.21 27.90
C PHE A 580 17.10 -15.16 26.91
N PHE A 581 17.55 -15.61 25.77
CA PHE A 581 17.96 -14.76 24.66
C PHE A 581 17.00 -14.96 23.49
N SER A 582 16.44 -13.87 22.98
CA SER A 582 15.82 -13.81 21.65
C SER A 582 16.78 -13.09 20.72
N VAL A 583 17.28 -13.80 19.75
CA VAL A 583 18.31 -13.27 18.84
C VAL A 583 17.81 -13.34 17.41
N MET A 584 18.00 -12.25 16.67
CA MET A 584 17.75 -12.22 15.25
C MET A 584 18.94 -11.57 14.56
N THR A 585 19.53 -12.28 13.61
CA THR A 585 20.67 -11.77 12.85
C THR A 585 20.24 -10.78 11.77
N MET A 586 21.20 -10.14 11.09
CA MET A 586 20.95 -9.20 10.00
C MET A 586 21.86 -9.40 8.80
N GLN A 587 22.90 -10.21 8.92
CA GLN A 587 23.93 -10.33 7.90
C GLN A 587 23.35 -10.64 6.52
N ASN A 588 22.47 -11.64 6.44
CA ASN A 588 21.93 -12.14 5.18
C ASN A 588 20.73 -11.32 4.64
N HIS A 589 20.39 -10.19 5.27
CA HIS A 589 19.36 -9.31 4.74
C HIS A 589 19.84 -8.64 3.44
N MET A 590 19.00 -8.63 2.42
CA MET A 590 19.33 -7.98 1.14
C MET A 590 19.60 -6.46 1.32
N PRO A 591 20.37 -5.79 0.46
CA PRO A 591 20.99 -6.32 -0.78
C PRO A 591 22.23 -7.18 -0.50
N TRP A 592 22.44 -8.19 -1.35
CA TRP A 592 23.57 -9.11 -1.21
C TRP A 592 24.74 -8.64 -2.10
N THR A 593 25.78 -8.13 -1.46
CA THR A 593 26.93 -7.51 -2.16
C THR A 593 28.28 -8.15 -1.79
N GLU A 594 28.28 -9.29 -1.09
CA GLU A 594 29.51 -9.93 -0.63
C GLU A 594 30.27 -10.61 -1.79
N PRO A 595 31.47 -10.15 -2.12
CA PRO A 595 32.27 -10.69 -3.23
C PRO A 595 33.08 -11.93 -2.84
N ASN A 596 33.23 -12.25 -1.54
CA ASN A 596 34.14 -13.28 -1.04
C ASN A 596 33.42 -14.40 -0.26
N PRO A 597 33.95 -15.63 -0.27
CA PRO A 597 35.05 -16.09 -1.12
C PRO A 597 34.64 -16.25 -2.58
N VAL A 598 35.45 -15.78 -3.50
CA VAL A 598 35.19 -15.84 -4.96
C VAL A 598 35.05 -17.25 -5.50
N THR A 599 35.60 -18.26 -4.80
CA THR A 599 35.49 -19.68 -5.14
C THR A 599 34.05 -20.20 -5.09
N ILE A 600 33.23 -19.60 -4.21
CA ILE A 600 31.83 -19.98 -4.07
C ILE A 600 30.99 -19.17 -5.05
N SER A 601 30.32 -19.86 -5.94
CA SER A 601 29.38 -19.28 -6.90
C SER A 601 28.13 -20.15 -7.05
N ALA A 602 27.06 -19.52 -7.49
CA ALA A 602 25.81 -20.20 -7.77
C ALA A 602 25.24 -19.70 -9.09
N ASN A 603 24.52 -20.56 -9.79
CA ASN A 603 23.91 -20.28 -11.06
C ASN A 603 22.52 -20.91 -11.18
N TYR A 604 21.60 -20.17 -11.78
CA TYR A 604 20.30 -20.65 -12.21
C TYR A 604 20.08 -20.23 -13.67
N ALA A 605 19.80 -21.19 -14.53
CA ALA A 605 19.72 -20.94 -16.00
C ALA A 605 18.65 -19.93 -16.41
N GLY A 606 17.63 -19.71 -15.58
CA GLY A 606 16.57 -18.73 -15.82
C GLY A 606 16.89 -17.30 -15.39
N PHE A 607 18.07 -17.07 -14.80
CA PHE A 607 18.50 -15.76 -14.33
C PHE A 607 19.41 -15.05 -15.33
N SER A 608 19.41 -13.72 -15.30
CA SER A 608 20.41 -12.90 -15.96
C SER A 608 21.79 -13.06 -15.28
N ASP A 609 22.86 -12.63 -15.94
CA ASP A 609 24.21 -12.64 -15.35
C ASP A 609 24.26 -11.80 -14.06
N ALA A 610 23.56 -10.67 -14.01
CA ALA A 610 23.47 -9.83 -12.82
C ALA A 610 22.74 -10.53 -11.67
N ASP A 611 21.64 -11.26 -11.96
CA ASP A 611 20.90 -12.02 -10.95
C ASP A 611 21.72 -13.22 -10.46
N ASN A 612 22.45 -13.91 -11.34
CA ASN A 612 23.36 -14.98 -10.98
C ASN A 612 24.56 -14.48 -10.14
N GLN A 613 25.04 -13.27 -10.41
CA GLN A 613 26.02 -12.62 -9.53
C GLN A 613 25.44 -12.34 -8.16
N THR A 614 24.20 -11.87 -8.08
CA THR A 614 23.48 -11.64 -6.81
C THR A 614 23.25 -12.94 -6.03
N LEU A 615 22.88 -14.02 -6.73
CA LEU A 615 22.75 -15.35 -6.15
C LEU A 615 24.10 -15.86 -5.63
N SER A 616 25.20 -15.64 -6.36
CA SER A 616 26.55 -15.97 -5.92
C SER A 616 26.94 -15.20 -4.65
N ASN A 617 26.60 -13.91 -4.59
CA ASN A 617 26.84 -13.12 -3.39
C ASN A 617 26.04 -13.67 -2.19
N TYR A 618 24.80 -14.08 -2.40
CA TYR A 618 23.98 -14.69 -1.35
C TYR A 618 24.59 -15.99 -0.79
N VAL A 619 25.02 -16.89 -1.63
CA VAL A 619 25.65 -18.17 -1.14
C VAL A 619 26.97 -17.91 -0.41
N ARG A 620 27.73 -16.87 -0.77
CA ARG A 620 28.92 -16.42 -0.03
C ARG A 620 28.55 -15.91 1.36
N MET A 621 27.49 -15.16 1.48
CA MET A 621 26.98 -14.70 2.79
C MET A 621 26.54 -15.87 3.66
N LEU A 622 25.89 -16.89 3.09
CA LEU A 622 25.56 -18.13 3.82
C LEU A 622 26.81 -18.85 4.30
N HIS A 623 27.88 -18.85 3.53
CA HIS A 623 29.16 -19.41 3.94
C HIS A 623 29.75 -18.72 5.18
N HIS A 624 29.66 -17.39 5.25
CA HIS A 624 30.05 -16.64 6.45
C HIS A 624 29.17 -16.99 7.66
N THR A 625 27.86 -17.16 7.46
CA THR A 625 26.95 -17.66 8.50
C THR A 625 27.34 -19.04 9.00
N ASP A 626 27.70 -19.95 8.10
CA ASP A 626 28.09 -21.32 8.41
C ASP A 626 29.32 -21.37 9.31
N ILE A 627 30.37 -20.63 8.94
CA ILE A 627 31.61 -20.53 9.73
C ILE A 627 31.33 -19.88 11.10
N ALA A 628 30.57 -18.79 11.12
CA ALA A 628 30.24 -18.09 12.35
C ALA A 628 29.43 -18.96 13.31
N THR A 629 28.50 -19.76 12.78
CA THR A 629 27.70 -20.70 13.58
C THR A 629 28.53 -21.79 14.20
N LYS A 630 29.46 -22.37 13.43
CA LYS A 630 30.38 -23.38 13.93
C LYS A 630 31.24 -22.83 15.07
N ASP A 631 31.91 -21.70 14.87
CA ASP A 631 32.75 -21.05 15.91
C ASP A 631 31.92 -20.72 17.16
N PHE A 632 30.71 -20.21 16.99
CA PHE A 632 29.83 -19.91 18.12
C PHE A 632 29.51 -21.15 18.96
N LEU A 633 29.12 -22.26 18.33
CA LEU A 633 28.78 -23.49 19.02
C LEU A 633 30.02 -24.14 19.69
N ASP A 634 31.17 -24.12 19.02
CA ASP A 634 32.42 -24.59 19.57
C ASP A 634 32.86 -23.80 20.81
N ARG A 635 32.60 -22.51 20.85
CA ARG A 635 32.86 -21.66 22.01
C ARG A 635 31.84 -21.86 23.12
N LEU A 636 30.56 -22.06 22.79
CA LEU A 636 29.54 -22.40 23.77
C LEU A 636 29.80 -23.73 24.46
N SER A 637 30.30 -24.73 23.74
CA SER A 637 30.60 -26.05 24.31
C SER A 637 31.72 -26.02 25.39
N LYS A 638 32.55 -24.97 25.39
CA LYS A 638 33.62 -24.77 26.37
C LYS A 638 33.16 -24.07 27.65
N ILE A 639 31.95 -23.53 27.67
CA ILE A 639 31.39 -22.84 28.83
C ILE A 639 30.79 -23.88 29.79
N ASN A 640 31.14 -23.79 31.05
CA ASN A 640 30.57 -24.69 32.08
C ASN A 640 29.14 -24.29 32.44
N LYS A 641 28.22 -24.43 31.48
CA LYS A 641 26.82 -24.07 31.62
C LYS A 641 25.96 -24.87 30.68
N LYS A 642 24.78 -25.26 31.14
CA LYS A 642 23.77 -25.86 30.28
C LYS A 642 23.11 -24.79 29.41
N VAL A 643 23.33 -24.86 28.09
CA VAL A 643 22.79 -23.93 27.09
C VAL A 643 22.05 -24.74 26.02
N THR A 644 20.83 -24.33 25.72
CA THR A 644 20.04 -24.83 24.60
C THR A 644 19.92 -23.74 23.53
N VAL A 645 20.34 -24.04 22.32
CA VAL A 645 20.20 -23.18 21.15
C VAL A 645 19.09 -23.77 20.24
N VAL A 646 18.12 -22.95 19.87
CA VAL A 646 17.04 -23.32 18.98
C VAL A 646 17.05 -22.39 17.78
#